data_5cd1de87319a67483b9b69c3adc29bce
#
_entry.id   5cd1de87319a67483b9b69c3adc29bce
#
_cell.length_a   1.000
_cell.length_b   1.000
_cell.length_c   1.000
_cell.angle_alpha   90.00
_cell.angle_beta   90.00
_cell.angle_gamma   90.00
#
_symmetry.space_group_name_H-M   'P 1'
#
loop_
_entity.id
_entity.type
_entity.pdbx_description
1 polymer ?
#
loop_
_entity_poly.entity_id
_entity_poly.type
_entity_poly.pdbx_seq_one_letter_code
_entity_poly.pdbx_strand_id
1 'polypeptide(L)'
;MKFDLKRYYRSFIYSNLNDTTMLICGILTVFFSFLGHSIENGFFSGFLKSAYQTLALLLGNYDFKATNIVSKCSLYIAIVFTLFFYCSVFIKLLGKKLRTWFFLKFFAKNHIVICGAGDMGYALAKDILNKHQDKKLLVVDINPTNDNVNSICTLGGYAISGNAIDKDVLNKLNITKAEKIILMTGKDISNLEILDAITKVIPEADKNDPDNKKNVYIHLESKENYEILQSIKEKENDKVSLIKTRKDISNSEILDAITKVIPKADKNDPDNKKNVYIHLKSSMINIRAFSVYDNAAQTLFMKHPIGENVDTIDNGSVNLAIVGFDAAGLSVLYRALALGHFFNGKPLNVTIFDNNHEKKRAEFLKLYPISLKASGIINWNIDFKDDGRLFNKDGIENFNQIIFCKTNVQASLTDIARIIKNQSAHLENKQFFIFIDKHDGIKGIANDIKIDSKNKVDIIPFGNFSQICSYDVVVNEIYDKMAIRADQRYNELHNPGTKYETKWNTLSPFLQDSNRMQVEHLPIKLKAINKLLSKNKFLEYLEYDEAKEKARNRWFDLMLNDQNVSDINEINLWDKTEGAKIEGAKILATYISLDDIEKLAKMEKHRWNAFHILNGWTTLPKPEGQNYPDRKDNNKKEHALLIGWDELEEASKYIVEDGKKPHNYKSDDVETVMRAYDMIVSAFEDDKILQDENSIYCKEIFEFKQKIDRIKNK
;
A
#
# COMPACT_ATOMS: atom_id res chain seq x y z
N MET A 1 -16.01 17.87 18.98
CA MET A 1 -14.56 18.08 19.10
C MET A 1 -14.16 17.86 20.56
N LYS A 2 -13.91 16.60 20.96
CA LYS A 2 -13.40 16.26 22.29
C LYS A 2 -11.89 16.47 22.27
N PHE A 3 -11.41 17.49 22.91
CA PHE A 3 -10.00 17.74 23.13
C PHE A 3 -9.44 16.58 23.95
N ASP A 4 -8.64 15.71 23.35
CA ASP A 4 -7.97 14.62 24.06
C ASP A 4 -6.76 15.20 24.81
N LEU A 5 -7.02 15.60 26.06
CA LEU A 5 -5.99 16.13 26.97
C LEU A 5 -4.80 15.16 27.13
N LYS A 6 -5.03 13.83 27.03
CA LYS A 6 -3.96 12.83 27.08
C LYS A 6 -3.04 12.92 25.87
N ARG A 7 -3.61 13.24 24.69
CA ARG A 7 -2.87 13.38 23.43
C ARG A 7 -2.00 14.65 23.44
N TYR A 8 -2.56 15.76 23.95
CA TYR A 8 -1.84 17.03 24.12
C TYR A 8 -0.72 16.90 25.17
N TYR A 9 -0.98 16.21 26.29
CA TYR A 9 0.00 15.98 27.35
C TYR A 9 1.16 15.10 26.89
N ARG A 10 0.91 14.03 26.11
CA ARG A 10 1.96 13.18 25.55
C ARG A 10 2.81 13.91 24.50
N SER A 11 2.20 14.63 23.56
CA SER A 11 2.91 15.42 22.56
C SER A 11 3.77 16.51 23.21
N PHE A 12 3.24 17.22 24.19
CA PHE A 12 3.94 18.26 24.94
C PHE A 12 5.08 17.68 25.80
N ILE A 13 4.86 16.53 26.41
CA ILE A 13 5.88 15.83 27.20
C ILE A 13 7.02 15.30 26.33
N TYR A 14 6.76 14.70 25.17
CA TYR A 14 7.81 14.08 24.36
C TYR A 14 8.60 15.07 23.49
N SER A 15 8.00 16.12 22.97
CA SER A 15 8.71 17.15 22.18
C SER A 15 9.44 18.17 23.05
N ASN A 16 8.90 18.49 24.23
CA ASN A 16 9.41 19.51 25.14
C ASN A 16 9.81 18.97 26.51
N LEU A 17 9.84 17.65 26.72
CA LEU A 17 10.08 17.05 28.05
C LEU A 17 11.33 17.60 28.70
N ASN A 18 12.43 17.80 27.94
CA ASN A 18 13.66 18.37 28.47
C ASN A 18 13.51 19.85 28.84
N ASP A 19 12.82 20.65 28.04
CA ASP A 19 12.66 22.09 28.32
C ASP A 19 11.65 22.31 29.43
N THR A 20 10.56 21.58 29.45
CA THR A 20 9.54 21.66 30.50
C THR A 20 10.08 21.10 31.83
N THR A 21 10.76 19.94 31.77
CA THR A 21 11.38 19.34 32.98
C THR A 21 12.46 20.25 33.54
N MET A 22 13.32 20.82 32.68
CA MET A 22 14.35 21.79 33.08
C MET A 22 13.71 23.03 33.73
N LEU A 23 12.67 23.59 33.14
CA LEU A 23 11.95 24.76 33.68
C LEU A 23 11.29 24.43 35.03
N ILE A 24 10.59 23.31 35.15
CA ILE A 24 9.95 22.89 36.39
C ILE A 24 10.98 22.64 37.49
N CYS A 25 12.06 21.90 37.19
CA CYS A 25 13.13 21.66 38.16
C CYS A 25 13.80 22.96 38.58
N GLY A 26 14.04 23.89 37.66
CA GLY A 26 14.56 25.21 37.96
C GLY A 26 13.66 26.02 38.91
N ILE A 27 12.35 26.08 38.58
CA ILE A 27 11.35 26.77 39.42
C ILE A 27 11.26 26.14 40.84
N LEU A 28 11.22 24.80 40.90
CA LEU A 28 11.16 24.10 42.20
C LEU A 28 12.45 24.29 42.99
N THR A 29 13.62 24.31 42.37
CA THR A 29 14.87 24.65 43.02
C THR A 29 14.80 26.05 43.64
N VAL A 30 14.40 27.04 42.87
CA VAL A 30 14.26 28.43 43.34
C VAL A 30 13.26 28.48 44.48
N PHE A 31 12.11 27.87 44.35
CA PHE A 31 11.03 27.87 45.34
C PHE A 31 11.49 27.25 46.66
N PHE A 32 11.97 26.02 46.66
CA PHE A 32 12.39 25.32 47.86
C PHE A 32 13.66 25.90 48.50
N SER A 33 14.60 26.38 47.68
CA SER A 33 15.79 27.07 48.19
C SER A 33 15.43 28.38 48.88
N PHE A 34 14.63 29.22 48.20
CA PHE A 34 14.19 30.49 48.80
C PHE A 34 13.37 30.29 50.08
N LEU A 35 12.47 29.30 50.09
CA LEU A 35 11.67 28.96 51.26
C LEU A 35 12.57 28.54 52.43
N GLY A 36 13.53 27.62 52.19
CA GLY A 36 14.44 27.14 53.22
C GLY A 36 15.31 28.27 53.81
N HIS A 37 15.86 29.11 52.95
CA HIS A 37 16.69 30.25 53.39
C HIS A 37 15.85 31.35 54.07
N SER A 38 14.62 31.59 53.64
CA SER A 38 13.73 32.60 54.25
C SER A 38 13.26 32.20 55.63
N ILE A 39 13.03 30.90 55.88
CA ILE A 39 12.72 30.38 57.22
C ILE A 39 13.88 30.61 58.18
N GLU A 40 15.12 30.46 57.71
CA GLU A 40 16.32 30.63 58.54
C GLU A 40 16.71 32.11 58.76
N ASN A 41 16.57 32.96 57.74
CA ASN A 41 17.03 34.36 57.77
C ASN A 41 15.92 35.36 58.20
N GLY A 42 14.65 34.90 58.30
CA GLY A 42 13.49 35.77 58.46
C GLY A 42 12.94 36.29 57.13
N PHE A 43 11.63 36.15 56.96
CA PHE A 43 10.98 36.37 55.65
C PHE A 43 11.13 37.79 55.09
N PHE A 44 11.06 38.80 55.94
CA PHE A 44 11.18 40.21 55.55
C PHE A 44 12.58 40.79 55.77
N SER A 45 13.21 40.51 56.93
CA SER A 45 14.53 41.05 57.29
C SER A 45 15.69 40.42 56.52
N GLY A 46 15.53 39.18 56.06
CA GLY A 46 16.57 38.43 55.38
C GLY A 46 16.33 38.21 53.91
N PHE A 47 15.39 38.90 53.26
CA PHE A 47 14.98 38.66 51.86
C PHE A 47 16.16 38.64 50.86
N LEU A 48 16.96 39.69 50.87
CA LEU A 48 18.13 39.83 49.98
C LEU A 48 19.17 38.75 50.23
N LYS A 49 19.39 38.39 51.49
CA LYS A 49 20.31 37.32 51.88
C LYS A 49 19.80 35.97 51.39
N SER A 50 18.52 35.68 51.53
CA SER A 50 17.89 34.45 51.06
C SER A 50 17.87 34.36 49.55
N ALA A 51 17.63 35.47 48.84
CA ALA A 51 17.74 35.54 47.40
C ALA A 51 19.17 35.27 46.91
N TYR A 52 20.17 35.87 47.53
CA TYR A 52 21.57 35.60 47.23
C TYR A 52 21.97 34.14 47.45
N GLN A 53 21.57 33.57 48.61
CA GLN A 53 21.87 32.16 48.92
C GLN A 53 21.15 31.20 47.94
N THR A 54 19.95 31.53 47.49
CA THR A 54 19.22 30.78 46.47
C THR A 54 19.97 30.82 45.13
N LEU A 55 20.47 31.98 44.73
CA LEU A 55 21.30 32.11 43.53
C LEU A 55 22.62 31.34 43.66
N ALA A 56 23.27 31.40 44.86
CA ALA A 56 24.48 30.64 45.13
C ALA A 56 24.27 29.13 45.03
N LEU A 57 23.12 28.62 45.52
CA LEU A 57 22.75 27.21 45.41
C LEU A 57 22.55 26.81 43.94
N LEU A 58 21.89 27.64 43.14
CA LEU A 58 21.75 27.45 41.71
C LEU A 58 23.11 27.43 40.99
N LEU A 59 24.11 28.13 41.50
CA LEU A 59 25.47 28.13 40.96
C LEU A 59 26.36 27.00 41.48
N GLY A 60 25.79 26.08 42.27
CA GLY A 60 26.48 24.90 42.78
C GLY A 60 27.16 25.08 44.15
N ASN A 61 26.86 26.16 44.83
CA ASN A 61 27.31 26.35 46.22
C ASN A 61 26.31 25.77 47.21
N TYR A 62 26.65 24.65 47.82
CA TYR A 62 25.81 23.89 48.78
C TYR A 62 26.15 24.12 50.21
N ASP A 63 27.01 25.11 50.52
CA ASP A 63 27.36 25.42 51.91
C ASP A 63 26.26 26.26 52.59
N PHE A 64 25.49 25.63 53.45
CA PHE A 64 24.44 26.26 54.22
C PHE A 64 24.40 25.69 55.64
N LYS A 65 24.17 26.58 56.61
CA LYS A 65 23.95 26.23 58.02
C LYS A 65 22.48 26.49 58.36
N ALA A 66 21.68 25.43 58.31
CA ALA A 66 20.29 25.49 58.71
C ALA A 66 20.11 24.87 60.09
N THR A 67 19.39 25.55 60.96
CA THR A 67 19.11 25.10 62.37
C THR A 67 17.73 24.46 62.42
N ASN A 68 16.77 25.02 61.67
CA ASN A 68 15.39 24.57 61.68
C ASN A 68 15.23 23.33 60.81
N ILE A 69 14.47 22.34 61.26
CA ILE A 69 14.26 21.06 60.53
C ILE A 69 13.52 21.27 59.20
N VAL A 70 12.54 22.19 59.16
CA VAL A 70 11.78 22.52 57.93
C VAL A 70 12.69 23.19 56.89
N SER A 71 13.58 24.11 57.33
CA SER A 71 14.60 24.73 56.52
C SER A 71 15.55 23.68 55.92
N LYS A 72 16.05 22.73 56.75
CA LYS A 72 16.90 21.62 56.30
C LYS A 72 16.20 20.78 55.23
N CYS A 73 14.97 20.34 55.48
CA CYS A 73 14.21 19.52 54.51
C CYS A 73 13.99 20.26 53.19
N SER A 74 13.61 21.56 53.25
CA SER A 74 13.41 22.38 52.08
C SER A 74 14.68 22.54 51.23
N LEU A 75 15.82 22.78 51.87
CA LEU A 75 17.11 22.91 51.19
C LEU A 75 17.61 21.59 50.56
N TYR A 76 17.40 20.45 51.27
CA TYR A 76 17.71 19.13 50.65
C TYR A 76 16.85 18.84 49.44
N ILE A 77 15.56 19.17 49.47
CA ILE A 77 14.65 19.05 48.32
C ILE A 77 15.15 19.95 47.17
N ALA A 78 15.57 21.20 47.48
CA ALA A 78 16.13 22.11 46.48
C ALA A 78 17.39 21.54 45.82
N ILE A 79 18.30 20.92 46.58
CA ILE A 79 19.51 20.29 46.04
C ILE A 79 19.13 19.16 45.03
N VAL A 80 18.16 18.31 45.38
CA VAL A 80 17.70 17.24 44.49
C VAL A 80 17.19 17.84 43.18
N PHE A 81 16.34 18.86 43.24
CA PHE A 81 15.86 19.51 42.01
C PHE A 81 16.96 20.24 41.24
N THR A 82 17.96 20.80 41.90
CA THR A 82 19.16 21.39 41.27
C THR A 82 19.94 20.33 40.46
N LEU A 83 20.15 19.15 41.06
CA LEU A 83 20.78 18.04 40.36
C LEU A 83 19.98 17.60 39.10
N PHE A 84 18.66 17.48 39.21
CA PHE A 84 17.80 17.19 38.06
C PHE A 84 17.86 18.30 37.02
N PHE A 85 17.90 19.56 37.41
CA PHE A 85 18.07 20.70 36.52
C PHE A 85 19.39 20.61 35.74
N TYR A 86 20.52 20.40 36.43
CA TYR A 86 21.82 20.26 35.79
C TYR A 86 21.88 19.02 34.88
N CYS A 87 21.31 17.90 35.28
CA CYS A 87 21.20 16.71 34.41
C CYS A 87 20.42 17.03 33.15
N SER A 88 19.31 17.78 33.27
CA SER A 88 18.49 18.17 32.10
C SER A 88 19.24 19.12 31.18
N VAL A 89 19.96 20.12 31.71
CA VAL A 89 20.82 21.04 30.98
C VAL A 89 21.96 20.26 30.27
N PHE A 90 22.60 19.33 30.96
CA PHE A 90 23.68 18.51 30.45
C PHE A 90 23.19 17.62 29.29
N ILE A 91 22.02 16.98 29.41
CA ILE A 91 21.39 16.20 28.37
C ILE A 91 21.07 17.09 27.16
N LYS A 92 20.60 18.33 27.38
CA LYS A 92 20.32 19.30 26.32
C LYS A 92 21.60 19.77 25.61
N LEU A 93 22.66 20.06 26.34
CA LEU A 93 23.92 20.54 25.80
C LEU A 93 24.72 19.46 25.07
N LEU A 94 24.68 18.21 25.53
CA LEU A 94 25.37 17.08 24.90
C LEU A 94 24.74 16.60 23.59
N GLY A 95 23.59 17.15 23.22
CA GLY A 95 23.00 17.08 21.90
C GLY A 95 22.40 15.71 21.51
N LYS A 96 21.97 15.67 20.26
CA LYS A 96 21.25 14.56 19.64
C LYS A 96 21.98 13.22 19.71
N LYS A 97 23.31 13.22 19.67
CA LYS A 97 24.15 12.00 19.70
C LYS A 97 24.07 11.25 21.04
N LEU A 98 24.13 11.97 22.18
CA LEU A 98 24.05 11.34 23.50
C LEU A 98 22.65 10.80 23.77
N ARG A 99 21.61 11.55 23.37
CA ARG A 99 20.22 11.11 23.49
C ARG A 99 20.01 9.79 22.72
N THR A 100 20.53 9.69 21.48
CA THR A 100 20.47 8.47 20.67
C THR A 100 21.28 7.33 21.33
N TRP A 101 22.49 7.61 21.84
CA TRP A 101 23.30 6.61 22.54
C TRP A 101 22.58 6.05 23.79
N PHE A 102 21.98 6.94 24.58
CA PHE A 102 21.23 6.54 25.78
C PHE A 102 20.01 5.70 25.42
N PHE A 103 19.26 6.10 24.38
CA PHE A 103 18.15 5.32 23.85
C PHE A 103 18.61 3.93 23.41
N LEU A 104 19.66 3.82 22.63
CA LEU A 104 20.19 2.55 22.13
C LEU A 104 20.60 1.61 23.24
N LYS A 105 21.23 2.15 24.28
CA LYS A 105 21.73 1.35 25.40
C LYS A 105 20.62 0.80 26.31
N PHE A 106 19.56 1.59 26.55
CA PHE A 106 18.58 1.29 27.60
C PHE A 106 17.16 1.05 27.09
N PHE A 107 16.78 1.59 25.95
CA PHE A 107 15.39 1.65 25.49
C PHE A 107 15.12 1.05 24.13
N ALA A 108 16.12 0.68 23.34
CA ALA A 108 15.96 0.11 22.02
C ALA A 108 15.45 -1.33 22.06
N LYS A 109 14.15 -1.45 22.30
CA LYS A 109 13.34 -2.67 22.32
C LYS A 109 11.99 -2.34 21.67
N ASN A 110 11.46 -3.26 20.85
CA ASN A 110 10.16 -3.09 20.16
C ASN A 110 10.07 -1.73 19.46
N HIS A 111 11.13 -1.37 18.75
CA HIS A 111 11.25 -0.13 18.01
C HIS A 111 11.21 -0.40 16.51
N ILE A 112 10.90 0.64 15.75
CA ILE A 112 10.92 0.62 14.30
C ILE A 112 12.27 1.13 13.84
N VAL A 113 12.90 0.42 12.89
CA VAL A 113 14.14 0.85 12.24
C VAL A 113 13.85 1.22 10.80
N ILE A 114 14.26 2.42 10.37
CA ILE A 114 14.24 2.83 8.96
C ILE A 114 15.68 2.97 8.48
N CYS A 115 16.03 2.23 7.43
CA CYS A 115 17.31 2.34 6.73
C CYS A 115 17.15 3.25 5.51
N GLY A 116 17.73 4.45 5.59
CA GLY A 116 17.61 5.52 4.61
C GLY A 116 16.73 6.68 5.08
N ALA A 117 17.31 7.89 5.19
CA ALA A 117 16.63 9.13 5.53
C ALA A 117 16.45 10.05 4.31
N GLY A 118 16.41 9.50 3.10
CA GLY A 118 16.00 10.21 1.90
C GLY A 118 14.55 10.71 2.01
N ASP A 119 14.01 11.36 0.99
CA ASP A 119 12.69 11.98 1.05
C ASP A 119 11.57 11.00 1.41
N MET A 120 11.60 9.77 0.88
CA MET A 120 10.63 8.72 1.19
C MET A 120 10.76 8.26 2.65
N GLY A 121 11.99 7.95 3.11
CA GLY A 121 12.24 7.54 4.49
C GLY A 121 11.90 8.65 5.49
N TYR A 122 12.15 9.92 5.14
CA TYR A 122 11.75 11.08 5.93
C TYR A 122 10.23 11.23 6.00
N ALA A 123 9.52 11.06 4.87
CA ALA A 123 8.06 11.14 4.84
C ALA A 123 7.43 10.08 5.78
N LEU A 124 7.90 8.83 5.70
CA LEU A 124 7.46 7.77 6.59
C LEU A 124 7.81 8.05 8.05
N ALA A 125 9.05 8.49 8.32
CA ALA A 125 9.49 8.83 9.68
C ALA A 125 8.62 9.95 10.29
N LYS A 126 8.33 10.99 9.50
CA LYS A 126 7.45 12.10 9.90
C LYS A 126 6.02 11.64 10.20
N ASP A 127 5.49 10.74 9.37
CA ASP A 127 4.13 10.18 9.59
C ASP A 127 4.08 9.37 10.90
N ILE A 128 5.07 8.48 11.13
CA ILE A 128 5.17 7.70 12.37
C ILE A 128 5.25 8.60 13.59
N LEU A 129 6.13 9.60 13.57
CA LEU A 129 6.35 10.50 14.70
C LEU A 129 5.13 11.38 15.01
N ASN A 130 4.36 11.77 13.99
CA ASN A 130 3.18 12.61 14.16
C ASN A 130 1.93 11.83 14.52
N LYS A 131 1.68 10.68 13.92
CA LYS A 131 0.42 9.94 14.05
C LYS A 131 0.51 8.72 14.98
N HIS A 132 1.70 8.11 15.11
CA HIS A 132 1.94 6.89 15.88
C HIS A 132 2.94 7.14 17.01
N GLN A 133 2.62 8.10 17.88
CA GLN A 133 3.51 8.58 18.95
C GLN A 133 3.83 7.52 20.03
N ASP A 134 3.10 6.41 20.08
CA ASP A 134 3.40 5.24 20.88
C ASP A 134 4.60 4.43 20.37
N LYS A 135 4.97 4.61 19.08
CA LYS A 135 6.06 3.88 18.43
C LYS A 135 7.40 4.59 18.66
N LYS A 136 8.43 3.80 18.92
CA LYS A 136 9.82 4.26 19.04
C LYS A 136 10.47 4.14 17.68
N LEU A 137 11.01 5.23 17.12
CA LEU A 137 11.60 5.27 15.81
C LEU A 137 13.11 5.53 15.87
N LEU A 138 13.87 4.68 15.19
CA LEU A 138 15.31 4.81 14.97
C LEU A 138 15.60 4.80 13.48
N VAL A 139 16.33 5.81 13.00
CA VAL A 139 16.69 5.94 11.59
C VAL A 139 18.21 5.82 11.42
N VAL A 140 18.64 5.12 10.39
CA VAL A 140 20.05 5.07 9.97
C VAL A 140 20.22 5.62 8.57
N ASP A 141 21.20 6.50 8.39
CA ASP A 141 21.56 7.02 7.07
C ASP A 141 23.08 7.04 6.91
N ILE A 142 23.55 6.74 5.69
CA ILE A 142 24.98 6.73 5.39
C ILE A 142 25.56 8.16 5.37
N ASN A 143 24.74 9.16 5.03
CA ASN A 143 25.16 10.55 4.97
C ASN A 143 25.00 11.24 6.35
N PRO A 144 26.11 11.59 7.03
CA PRO A 144 26.07 12.22 8.36
C PRO A 144 25.52 13.65 8.33
N THR A 145 25.47 14.31 7.17
CA THR A 145 25.04 15.70 6.99
C THR A 145 23.64 15.81 6.40
N ASN A 146 22.90 14.72 6.35
CA ASN A 146 21.54 14.71 5.82
C ASN A 146 20.59 15.54 6.71
N ASP A 147 20.01 16.61 6.16
CA ASP A 147 19.11 17.52 6.89
C ASP A 147 17.83 16.83 7.38
N ASN A 148 17.35 15.81 6.67
CA ASN A 148 16.22 15.01 7.08
C ASN A 148 16.46 14.28 8.42
N VAL A 149 17.70 13.81 8.65
CA VAL A 149 18.14 13.22 9.93
C VAL A 149 17.96 14.22 11.07
N ASN A 150 18.37 15.47 10.84
CA ASN A 150 18.19 16.53 11.83
C ASN A 150 16.72 16.82 12.12
N SER A 151 15.90 16.85 11.08
CA SER A 151 14.46 17.07 11.18
C SER A 151 13.76 15.94 11.95
N ILE A 152 14.11 14.67 11.66
CA ILE A 152 13.60 13.48 12.39
C ILE A 152 13.94 13.58 13.89
N CYS A 153 15.18 13.94 14.22
CA CYS A 153 15.57 14.09 15.62
C CYS A 153 14.82 15.24 16.32
N THR A 154 14.50 16.31 15.61
CA THR A 154 13.70 17.44 16.14
C THR A 154 12.25 17.03 16.41
N LEU A 155 11.68 16.17 15.56
CA LEU A 155 10.36 15.59 15.75
C LEU A 155 10.27 14.52 16.86
N GLY A 156 11.39 14.19 17.51
CA GLY A 156 11.40 13.22 18.62
C GLY A 156 11.94 11.84 18.26
N GLY A 157 12.30 11.59 17.00
CA GLY A 157 12.96 10.36 16.55
C GLY A 157 14.42 10.27 17.01
N TYR A 158 15.02 9.10 16.80
CA TYR A 158 16.44 8.84 17.02
C TYR A 158 17.11 8.53 15.70
N ALA A 159 18.38 8.92 15.56
CA ALA A 159 19.11 8.65 14.32
C ALA A 159 20.59 8.36 14.60
N ILE A 160 21.16 7.47 13.77
CA ILE A 160 22.60 7.24 13.71
C ILE A 160 23.09 7.40 12.27
N SER A 161 24.33 7.82 12.13
CA SER A 161 25.02 7.81 10.83
C SER A 161 25.84 6.54 10.71
N GLY A 162 25.71 5.85 9.57
CA GLY A 162 26.45 4.62 9.29
C GLY A 162 25.89 3.88 8.08
N ASN A 163 26.70 2.96 7.57
CA ASN A 163 26.28 2.07 6.50
C ASN A 163 25.50 0.87 7.10
N ALA A 164 24.23 0.74 6.77
CA ALA A 164 23.37 -0.33 7.28
C ALA A 164 23.75 -1.75 6.75
N ILE A 165 24.70 -1.85 5.80
CA ILE A 165 25.27 -3.14 5.37
C ILE A 165 26.24 -3.67 6.43
N ASP A 166 26.85 -2.79 7.23
CA ASP A 166 27.86 -3.16 8.21
C ASP A 166 27.20 -3.84 9.43
N LYS A 167 27.70 -5.01 9.77
CA LYS A 167 27.22 -5.79 10.94
C LYS A 167 27.30 -5.00 12.25
N ASP A 168 28.33 -4.18 12.44
CA ASP A 168 28.49 -3.37 13.64
C ASP A 168 27.43 -2.26 13.74
N VAL A 169 27.03 -1.71 12.61
CA VAL A 169 25.93 -0.74 12.55
C VAL A 169 24.61 -1.43 12.86
N LEU A 170 24.33 -2.59 12.26
CA LEU A 170 23.13 -3.39 12.56
C LEU A 170 23.05 -3.80 14.04
N ASN A 171 24.19 -4.18 14.64
CA ASN A 171 24.25 -4.48 16.07
C ASN A 171 23.98 -3.22 16.93
N LYS A 172 24.53 -2.06 16.57
CA LYS A 172 24.23 -0.79 17.25
C LYS A 172 22.76 -0.40 17.13
N LEU A 173 22.09 -0.71 16.02
CA LEU A 173 20.66 -0.52 15.83
C LEU A 173 19.80 -1.46 16.70
N ASN A 174 20.39 -2.43 17.39
CA ASN A 174 19.65 -3.51 18.08
C ASN A 174 18.64 -4.20 17.15
N ILE A 175 19.05 -4.51 15.91
CA ILE A 175 18.15 -4.99 14.84
C ILE A 175 17.39 -6.25 15.25
N THR A 176 18.00 -7.11 16.06
CA THR A 176 17.38 -8.34 16.59
C THR A 176 16.22 -8.05 17.56
N LYS A 177 16.18 -6.86 18.18
CA LYS A 177 15.13 -6.40 19.10
C LYS A 177 14.13 -5.44 18.45
N ALA A 178 14.31 -5.11 17.18
CA ALA A 178 13.38 -4.29 16.43
C ALA A 178 12.04 -5.03 16.22
N GLU A 179 10.93 -4.30 16.28
CA GLU A 179 9.60 -4.80 15.95
C GLU A 179 9.45 -4.89 14.41
N LYS A 180 9.85 -3.83 13.73
CA LYS A 180 9.76 -3.70 12.28
C LYS A 180 11.02 -3.04 11.72
N ILE A 181 11.42 -3.47 10.53
CA ILE A 181 12.59 -2.97 9.82
C ILE A 181 12.13 -2.54 8.43
N ILE A 182 12.47 -1.30 8.02
CA ILE A 182 12.01 -0.74 6.76
C ILE A 182 13.21 -0.24 5.97
N LEU A 183 13.39 -0.76 4.75
CA LEU A 183 14.52 -0.46 3.88
C LEU A 183 14.09 0.49 2.78
N MET A 184 14.57 1.73 2.81
CA MET A 184 14.18 2.82 1.91
C MET A 184 15.37 3.73 1.54
N THR A 185 16.48 3.15 1.08
CA THR A 185 17.71 3.90 0.77
C THR A 185 17.68 4.66 -0.56
N GLY A 186 16.62 4.50 -1.35
CA GLY A 186 16.48 5.08 -2.69
C GLY A 186 17.25 4.34 -3.79
N LYS A 187 17.85 3.17 -3.49
CA LYS A 187 18.48 2.28 -4.46
C LYS A 187 18.15 0.83 -4.14
N ASP A 188 17.57 0.11 -5.09
CA ASP A 188 17.18 -1.29 -4.92
C ASP A 188 18.33 -2.17 -4.47
N ILE A 189 19.50 -2.03 -5.13
CA ILE A 189 20.71 -2.81 -4.81
C ILE A 189 21.10 -2.60 -3.34
N SER A 190 21.12 -1.37 -2.86
CA SER A 190 21.45 -1.07 -1.46
C SER A 190 20.43 -1.66 -0.50
N ASN A 191 19.15 -1.61 -0.84
CA ASN A 191 18.08 -2.22 -0.03
C ASN A 191 18.24 -3.74 0.02
N LEU A 192 18.58 -4.39 -1.11
CA LEU A 192 18.84 -5.82 -1.17
C LEU A 192 20.10 -6.24 -0.41
N GLU A 193 21.19 -5.47 -0.49
CA GLU A 193 22.44 -5.69 0.27
C GLU A 193 22.19 -5.56 1.79
N ILE A 194 21.41 -4.58 2.21
CA ILE A 194 21.01 -4.43 3.63
C ILE A 194 20.15 -5.61 4.07
N LEU A 195 19.21 -6.05 3.24
CA LEU A 195 18.38 -7.22 3.52
C LEU A 195 19.26 -8.46 3.75
N ASP A 196 20.22 -8.72 2.86
CA ASP A 196 21.19 -9.83 3.00
C ASP A 196 22.01 -9.72 4.31
N ALA A 197 22.49 -8.51 4.65
CA ALA A 197 23.20 -8.27 5.89
C ALA A 197 22.32 -8.53 7.14
N ILE A 198 21.05 -8.16 7.10
CA ILE A 198 20.08 -8.42 8.18
C ILE A 198 19.86 -9.91 8.37
N THR A 199 19.74 -10.69 7.29
CA THR A 199 19.55 -12.15 7.38
C THR A 199 20.72 -12.86 8.08
N LYS A 200 21.93 -12.29 7.99
CA LYS A 200 23.14 -12.80 8.64
C LYS A 200 23.25 -12.45 10.12
N VAL A 201 22.55 -11.41 10.56
CA VAL A 201 22.57 -10.91 11.96
C VAL A 201 21.42 -11.45 12.79
N ILE A 202 20.26 -11.66 12.17
CA ILE A 202 19.10 -12.24 12.86
C ILE A 202 19.34 -13.75 13.02
N PRO A 203 19.32 -14.28 14.26
CA PRO A 203 19.56 -15.70 14.51
C PRO A 203 18.48 -16.55 13.83
N GLU A 204 18.82 -17.84 13.56
CA GLU A 204 17.85 -18.82 13.07
C GLU A 204 16.73 -19.04 14.10
N ALA A 205 15.51 -19.38 13.62
CA ALA A 205 14.34 -19.56 14.47
C ALA A 205 14.59 -20.58 15.57
N ASP A 206 14.09 -20.25 16.75
CA ASP A 206 13.76 -21.29 17.69
C ASP A 206 12.63 -22.13 17.07
N LYS A 207 12.90 -23.44 16.86
CA LYS A 207 11.94 -24.36 16.24
C LYS A 207 10.61 -24.45 17.00
N ASN A 208 10.58 -23.91 18.21
CA ASN A 208 9.44 -23.94 19.11
C ASN A 208 8.54 -22.70 19.01
N ASP A 209 8.93 -21.64 18.27
CA ASP A 209 8.12 -20.45 18.09
C ASP A 209 8.16 -19.95 16.62
N PRO A 210 7.42 -20.64 15.72
CA PRO A 210 7.39 -20.30 14.30
C PRO A 210 6.74 -18.96 13.98
N ASP A 211 6.00 -18.37 14.92
CA ASP A 211 5.27 -17.11 14.73
C ASP A 211 6.09 -15.87 15.07
N ASN A 212 7.27 -16.03 15.69
CA ASN A 212 8.17 -14.92 16.07
C ASN A 212 9.07 -14.43 14.92
N LYS A 213 8.49 -14.30 13.72
CA LYS A 213 9.23 -13.79 12.55
C LYS A 213 9.35 -12.26 12.60
N LYS A 214 10.54 -11.74 12.23
CA LYS A 214 10.76 -10.31 12.07
C LYS A 214 10.19 -9.79 10.77
N ASN A 215 9.37 -8.75 10.81
CA ASN A 215 8.82 -8.12 9.61
C ASN A 215 9.84 -7.14 9.04
N VAL A 216 10.28 -7.39 7.81
CA VAL A 216 11.16 -6.53 7.03
C VAL A 216 10.42 -6.04 5.81
N TYR A 217 10.24 -4.73 5.72
CA TYR A 217 9.61 -4.05 4.58
C TYR A 217 10.72 -3.51 3.69
N ILE A 218 10.70 -3.85 2.41
CA ILE A 218 11.72 -3.43 1.45
C ILE A 218 11.11 -2.67 0.29
N HIS A 219 11.56 -1.44 0.09
CA HIS A 219 11.21 -0.66 -1.09
C HIS A 219 12.03 -1.11 -2.29
N LEU A 220 11.36 -1.41 -3.39
CA LEU A 220 11.95 -1.72 -4.68
C LEU A 220 11.29 -0.86 -5.76
N GLU A 221 12.11 -0.13 -6.50
CA GLU A 221 11.68 0.72 -7.62
C GLU A 221 11.54 -0.11 -8.89
N SER A 222 12.50 -1.02 -9.12
CA SER A 222 12.53 -1.89 -10.28
C SER A 222 11.56 -3.06 -10.12
N LYS A 223 10.64 -3.20 -11.08
CA LYS A 223 9.74 -4.35 -11.16
C LYS A 223 10.49 -5.67 -11.27
N GLU A 224 11.61 -5.68 -11.99
CA GLU A 224 12.48 -6.86 -12.13
C GLU A 224 13.02 -7.32 -10.76
N ASN A 225 13.53 -6.39 -9.95
CA ASN A 225 14.02 -6.70 -8.60
C ASN A 225 12.89 -7.19 -7.69
N TYR A 226 11.70 -6.61 -7.82
CA TYR A 226 10.51 -7.04 -7.11
C TYR A 226 10.14 -8.49 -7.47
N GLU A 227 10.07 -8.82 -8.75
CA GLU A 227 9.74 -10.17 -9.24
C GLU A 227 10.80 -11.21 -8.85
N ILE A 228 12.09 -10.87 -8.89
CA ILE A 228 13.18 -11.74 -8.40
C ILE A 228 12.96 -12.06 -6.92
N LEU A 229 12.72 -11.05 -6.09
CA LEU A 229 12.49 -11.27 -4.66
C LEU A 229 11.24 -12.13 -4.41
N GLN A 230 10.18 -11.92 -5.16
CA GLN A 230 8.95 -12.72 -5.06
C GLN A 230 9.18 -14.19 -5.48
N SER A 231 9.90 -14.44 -6.57
CA SER A 231 10.22 -15.79 -7.02
C SER A 231 11.10 -16.58 -6.02
N ILE A 232 11.97 -15.88 -5.29
CA ILE A 232 12.76 -16.49 -4.20
C ILE A 232 11.83 -16.92 -3.05
N LYS A 233 10.86 -16.09 -2.67
CA LYS A 233 9.88 -16.39 -1.61
C LYS A 233 8.97 -17.56 -1.98
N GLU A 234 8.50 -17.65 -3.21
CA GLU A 234 7.64 -18.74 -3.68
C GLU A 234 8.37 -20.09 -3.62
N LYS A 235 9.63 -20.13 -4.07
CA LYS A 235 10.46 -21.35 -3.99
C LYS A 235 10.76 -21.80 -2.56
N GLU A 236 10.85 -20.88 -1.60
CA GLU A 236 10.98 -21.22 -0.17
C GLU A 236 9.69 -21.83 0.40
N ASN A 237 8.53 -21.30 0.03
CA ASN A 237 7.23 -21.83 0.45
C ASN A 237 6.97 -23.23 -0.12
N ASP A 238 7.30 -23.47 -1.39
CA ASP A 238 7.18 -24.79 -2.02
C ASP A 238 8.11 -25.82 -1.36
N LYS A 239 9.30 -25.42 -0.91
CA LYS A 239 10.19 -26.31 -0.15
C LYS A 239 9.67 -26.68 1.22
N VAL A 240 9.03 -25.76 1.92
CA VAL A 240 8.38 -26.06 3.21
C VAL A 240 7.27 -27.08 3.03
N SER A 241 6.56 -27.08 1.91
CA SER A 241 5.56 -28.09 1.56
C SER A 241 6.20 -29.43 1.14
N LEU A 242 7.31 -29.40 0.40
CA LEU A 242 8.06 -30.58 -0.03
C LEU A 242 8.90 -31.23 1.11
N ILE A 243 9.41 -30.44 2.05
CA ILE A 243 10.14 -30.98 3.24
C ILE A 243 9.19 -31.73 4.17
N LYS A 244 7.88 -31.40 4.16
CA LYS A 244 6.87 -32.22 4.84
C LYS A 244 6.64 -33.58 4.17
N THR A 245 7.07 -33.76 2.91
CA THR A 245 6.84 -34.95 2.11
C THR A 245 8.12 -35.72 1.72
N ARG A 246 9.34 -35.15 1.77
CA ARG A 246 10.60 -35.84 1.43
C ARG A 246 11.79 -35.29 2.20
N LYS A 247 12.57 -36.22 2.74
CA LYS A 247 13.71 -35.98 3.65
C LYS A 247 15.07 -35.67 2.99
N ASP A 248 15.21 -35.59 1.67
CA ASP A 248 16.53 -35.46 1.03
C ASP A 248 16.54 -34.57 -0.22
N ILE A 249 16.94 -33.30 -0.08
CA ILE A 249 17.45 -32.46 -1.19
C ILE A 249 18.56 -31.56 -0.64
N SER A 250 19.75 -31.57 -1.29
CA SER A 250 20.92 -30.83 -0.85
C SER A 250 20.92 -29.34 -1.24
N ASN A 251 21.57 -28.49 -0.43
CA ASN A 251 21.70 -27.05 -0.63
C ASN A 251 22.41 -26.65 -1.94
N SER A 252 23.10 -27.54 -2.63
CA SER A 252 23.81 -27.26 -3.89
C SER A 252 22.85 -27.15 -5.10
N GLU A 253 21.77 -27.94 -5.12
CA GLU A 253 20.77 -27.90 -6.21
C GLU A 253 19.94 -26.64 -6.20
N ILE A 254 19.87 -25.97 -5.04
CA ILE A 254 19.19 -24.66 -4.89
C ILE A 254 20.01 -23.56 -5.52
N LEU A 255 21.32 -23.60 -5.33
CA LEU A 255 22.29 -22.63 -5.87
C LEU A 255 22.30 -22.68 -7.40
N ASP A 256 22.22 -23.88 -8.00
CA ASP A 256 22.18 -24.07 -9.44
C ASP A 256 20.86 -23.57 -10.09
N ALA A 257 19.74 -23.68 -9.39
CA ALA A 257 18.47 -23.18 -9.87
C ALA A 257 18.41 -21.64 -9.86
N ILE A 258 19.00 -20.99 -8.85
CA ILE A 258 19.11 -19.53 -8.75
C ILE A 258 20.06 -18.97 -9.79
N THR A 259 21.18 -19.65 -10.06
CA THR A 259 22.18 -19.24 -11.07
C THR A 259 21.67 -19.34 -12.50
N LYS A 260 20.68 -20.19 -12.77
CA LYS A 260 20.07 -20.34 -14.12
C LYS A 260 19.03 -19.25 -14.46
N VAL A 261 18.49 -18.56 -13.47
CA VAL A 261 17.44 -17.54 -13.65
C VAL A 261 18.03 -16.12 -13.80
N ILE A 262 19.28 -15.91 -13.35
CA ILE A 262 19.97 -14.62 -13.49
C ILE A 262 20.76 -14.62 -14.79
N PRO A 263 20.50 -13.70 -15.75
CA PRO A 263 21.31 -13.60 -16.98
C PRO A 263 22.78 -13.38 -16.61
N LYS A 264 23.70 -14.15 -17.22
CA LYS A 264 25.14 -13.94 -17.05
C LYS A 264 25.46 -12.52 -17.54
N ALA A 265 25.95 -11.68 -16.63
CA ALA A 265 26.40 -10.34 -16.99
C ALA A 265 27.49 -10.43 -18.05
N ASP A 266 27.37 -9.61 -19.10
CA ASP A 266 28.41 -9.44 -20.10
C ASP A 266 29.64 -8.83 -19.43
N LYS A 267 30.80 -9.48 -19.55
CA LYS A 267 32.06 -9.05 -18.92
C LYS A 267 32.60 -7.71 -19.44
N ASN A 268 31.98 -7.15 -20.49
CA ASN A 268 32.43 -5.94 -21.16
C ASN A 268 31.53 -4.72 -20.90
N ASP A 269 30.55 -4.83 -19.99
CA ASP A 269 29.71 -3.69 -19.62
C ASP A 269 30.38 -2.88 -18.48
N PRO A 270 30.74 -1.60 -18.71
CA PRO A 270 31.36 -0.74 -17.68
C PRO A 270 30.47 -0.46 -16.47
N ASP A 271 29.14 -0.66 -16.59
CA ASP A 271 28.18 -0.61 -15.50
C ASP A 271 27.99 -1.96 -14.78
N ASN A 272 29.00 -2.80 -14.77
CA ASN A 272 29.07 -4.14 -14.20
C ASN A 272 28.28 -4.23 -12.87
N LYS A 273 26.97 -4.46 -12.99
CA LYS A 273 26.06 -4.66 -11.85
C LYS A 273 26.52 -5.93 -11.14
N LYS A 274 27.20 -5.80 -10.01
CA LYS A 274 27.55 -6.92 -9.14
C LYS A 274 26.29 -7.72 -8.89
N ASN A 275 26.29 -8.98 -9.33
CA ASN A 275 25.21 -9.92 -9.02
C ASN A 275 25.15 -10.07 -7.50
N VAL A 276 24.13 -9.51 -6.88
CA VAL A 276 23.87 -9.66 -5.45
C VAL A 276 23.23 -11.02 -5.26
N TYR A 277 24.02 -12.00 -4.83
CA TYR A 277 23.50 -13.30 -4.43
C TYR A 277 22.89 -13.17 -3.04
N ILE A 278 21.58 -13.09 -2.97
CA ILE A 278 20.87 -13.04 -1.70
C ILE A 278 20.67 -14.47 -1.21
N HIS A 279 21.46 -14.88 -0.24
CA HIS A 279 21.20 -16.09 0.54
C HIS A 279 20.16 -15.77 1.60
N LEU A 280 18.88 -15.86 1.28
CA LEU A 280 17.82 -15.76 2.29
C LEU A 280 17.85 -17.03 3.16
N LYS A 281 18.78 -17.08 4.11
CA LYS A 281 18.97 -18.20 5.04
C LYS A 281 17.90 -18.25 6.14
N SER A 282 16.84 -17.48 6.07
CA SER A 282 16.09 -17.23 7.28
C SER A 282 14.60 -17.51 7.17
N SER A 283 14.20 -18.65 7.72
CA SER A 283 12.81 -18.90 8.17
C SER A 283 12.28 -17.89 9.20
N MET A 284 13.14 -16.96 9.70
CA MET A 284 12.88 -15.97 10.75
C MET A 284 12.44 -14.60 10.28
N ILE A 285 12.51 -14.32 9.00
CA ILE A 285 12.18 -13.00 8.45
C ILE A 285 10.96 -13.13 7.55
N ASN A 286 9.96 -12.31 7.84
CA ASN A 286 8.84 -12.10 6.95
C ASN A 286 9.14 -10.88 6.09
N ILE A 287 9.50 -11.08 4.82
CA ILE A 287 9.87 -10.02 3.89
C ILE A 287 8.61 -9.54 3.17
N ARG A 288 8.38 -8.23 3.16
CA ARG A 288 7.31 -7.56 2.44
C ARG A 288 7.91 -6.52 1.50
N ALA A 289 7.86 -6.79 0.21
CA ALA A 289 8.29 -5.84 -0.81
C ALA A 289 7.15 -4.89 -1.15
N PHE A 290 7.48 -3.63 -1.38
CA PHE A 290 6.54 -2.60 -1.83
C PHE A 290 7.23 -1.62 -2.76
N SER A 291 6.45 -0.95 -3.61
CA SER A 291 6.92 0.16 -4.44
C SER A 291 6.10 1.40 -4.17
N VAL A 292 6.74 2.53 -3.91
CA VAL A 292 6.03 3.81 -3.74
C VAL A 292 5.34 4.25 -5.02
N TYR A 293 5.88 3.89 -6.18
CA TYR A 293 5.26 4.21 -7.47
C TYR A 293 4.01 3.37 -7.72
N ASP A 294 4.02 2.10 -7.30
CA ASP A 294 2.82 1.25 -7.33
C ASP A 294 1.76 1.77 -6.36
N ASN A 295 2.15 2.19 -5.16
CA ASN A 295 1.23 2.82 -4.20
C ASN A 295 0.63 4.12 -4.77
N ALA A 296 1.42 4.90 -5.51
CA ALA A 296 0.93 6.11 -6.16
C ALA A 296 -0.11 5.80 -7.24
N ALA A 297 0.18 4.84 -8.12
CA ALA A 297 -0.73 4.41 -9.18
C ALA A 297 -2.02 3.77 -8.60
N GLN A 298 -1.89 2.98 -7.54
CA GLN A 298 -3.01 2.40 -6.80
C GLN A 298 -3.90 3.51 -6.22
N THR A 299 -3.32 4.46 -5.49
CA THR A 299 -4.06 5.57 -4.90
C THR A 299 -4.75 6.42 -5.98
N LEU A 300 -4.08 6.64 -7.12
CA LEU A 300 -4.65 7.37 -8.25
C LEU A 300 -5.93 6.70 -8.73
N PHE A 301 -5.88 5.42 -9.10
CA PHE A 301 -7.02 4.75 -9.72
C PHE A 301 -8.11 4.31 -8.73
N MET A 302 -7.79 4.22 -7.44
CA MET A 302 -8.81 4.04 -6.40
C MET A 302 -9.63 5.31 -6.17
N LYS A 303 -9.02 6.49 -6.32
CA LYS A 303 -9.72 7.79 -6.19
C LYS A 303 -10.35 8.26 -7.48
N HIS A 304 -9.67 8.04 -8.58
CA HIS A 304 -10.04 8.48 -9.93
C HIS A 304 -10.01 7.27 -10.89
N PRO A 305 -11.06 6.46 -10.91
CA PRO A 305 -11.12 5.26 -11.72
C PRO A 305 -10.86 5.55 -13.20
N ILE A 306 -10.24 4.60 -13.88
CA ILE A 306 -10.00 4.70 -15.32
C ILE A 306 -11.34 4.85 -16.05
N GLY A 307 -11.45 5.89 -16.88
CA GLY A 307 -12.68 6.19 -17.59
C GLY A 307 -13.79 6.80 -16.72
N GLU A 308 -13.46 7.42 -15.57
CA GLU A 308 -14.40 8.06 -14.65
C GLU A 308 -15.42 8.95 -15.37
N ASN A 309 -14.98 9.78 -16.30
CA ASN A 309 -15.82 10.71 -17.05
C ASN A 309 -16.30 10.18 -18.40
N VAL A 310 -16.17 8.88 -18.67
CA VAL A 310 -16.57 8.25 -19.94
C VAL A 310 -17.78 7.36 -19.73
N ASP A 311 -18.72 7.41 -20.65
CA ASP A 311 -19.84 6.46 -20.62
C ASP A 311 -19.41 5.07 -21.13
N THR A 312 -18.85 4.29 -20.24
CA THR A 312 -18.36 2.94 -20.49
C THR A 312 -19.46 1.87 -20.49
N ILE A 313 -20.72 2.26 -20.37
CA ILE A 313 -21.87 1.33 -20.42
C ILE A 313 -22.42 1.28 -21.84
N ASP A 314 -22.58 2.43 -22.46
CA ASP A 314 -23.09 2.49 -23.82
C ASP A 314 -21.89 2.47 -24.81
N ASN A 315 -21.56 3.58 -25.45
CA ASN A 315 -20.60 3.60 -26.56
C ASN A 315 -19.29 4.35 -26.30
N GLY A 316 -19.02 4.77 -25.06
CA GLY A 316 -17.80 5.50 -24.73
C GLY A 316 -16.55 4.65 -24.88
N SER A 317 -15.49 5.23 -25.43
CA SER A 317 -14.15 4.64 -25.51
C SER A 317 -13.23 5.35 -24.54
N VAL A 318 -12.46 4.60 -23.77
CA VAL A 318 -11.49 5.16 -22.81
C VAL A 318 -10.14 5.28 -23.47
N ASN A 319 -9.64 6.51 -23.58
CA ASN A 319 -8.35 6.85 -24.17
C ASN A 319 -7.50 7.56 -23.12
N LEU A 320 -6.42 6.93 -22.72
CA LEU A 320 -5.50 7.37 -21.68
C LEU A 320 -4.19 7.85 -22.31
N ALA A 321 -3.69 9.01 -21.91
CA ALA A 321 -2.34 9.45 -22.21
C ALA A 321 -1.45 9.37 -20.95
N ILE A 322 -0.26 8.80 -21.10
CA ILE A 322 0.79 8.78 -20.07
C ILE A 322 1.98 9.58 -20.60
N VAL A 323 2.39 10.63 -19.91
CA VAL A 323 3.45 11.54 -20.32
C VAL A 323 4.67 11.37 -19.41
N GLY A 324 5.75 10.83 -19.96
CA GLY A 324 6.93 10.38 -19.21
C GLY A 324 6.79 8.92 -18.76
N PHE A 325 7.78 8.10 -19.09
CA PHE A 325 7.73 6.65 -18.90
C PHE A 325 8.91 6.12 -18.08
N ASP A 326 9.09 6.69 -16.90
CA ASP A 326 9.98 6.17 -15.85
C ASP A 326 9.17 5.27 -14.88
N ALA A 327 9.69 5.00 -13.68
CA ALA A 327 9.06 4.08 -12.72
C ALA A 327 7.59 4.41 -12.42
N ALA A 328 7.24 5.69 -12.27
CA ALA A 328 5.87 6.12 -12.05
C ALA A 328 4.97 5.85 -13.27
N GLY A 329 5.45 6.18 -14.48
CA GLY A 329 4.72 5.93 -15.73
C GLY A 329 4.53 4.44 -16.00
N LEU A 330 5.53 3.62 -15.70
CA LEU A 330 5.43 2.16 -15.81
C LEU A 330 4.41 1.58 -14.82
N SER A 331 4.41 2.02 -13.57
CA SER A 331 3.43 1.58 -12.55
C SER A 331 2.00 2.00 -12.93
N VAL A 332 1.82 3.23 -13.45
CA VAL A 332 0.53 3.71 -13.97
C VAL A 332 0.07 2.84 -15.15
N LEU A 333 0.95 2.55 -16.13
CA LEU A 333 0.60 1.70 -17.27
C LEU A 333 0.21 0.30 -16.82
N TYR A 334 1.03 -0.34 -15.97
CA TYR A 334 0.75 -1.69 -15.47
C TYR A 334 -0.64 -1.79 -14.84
N ARG A 335 -0.98 -0.86 -13.93
CA ARG A 335 -2.30 -0.83 -13.30
C ARG A 335 -3.41 -0.47 -14.27
N ALA A 336 -3.16 0.43 -15.21
CA ALA A 336 -4.13 0.77 -16.25
C ALA A 336 -4.50 -0.45 -17.09
N LEU A 337 -3.52 -1.26 -17.50
CA LEU A 337 -3.75 -2.49 -18.27
C LEU A 337 -4.46 -3.56 -17.42
N ALA A 338 -4.13 -3.68 -16.14
CA ALA A 338 -4.77 -4.64 -15.25
C ALA A 338 -6.24 -4.28 -14.92
N LEU A 339 -6.57 -2.97 -14.88
CA LEU A 339 -7.87 -2.47 -14.41
C LEU A 339 -8.76 -1.92 -15.52
N GLY A 340 -8.23 -1.58 -16.71
CA GLY A 340 -8.95 -0.89 -17.77
C GLY A 340 -9.87 -1.80 -18.60
N HIS A 341 -10.80 -2.48 -17.92
CA HIS A 341 -11.78 -3.36 -18.56
C HIS A 341 -13.19 -2.86 -18.26
N PHE A 342 -14.00 -2.69 -19.31
CA PHE A 342 -15.26 -1.95 -19.24
C PHE A 342 -16.47 -2.80 -19.64
N PHE A 343 -17.63 -2.43 -19.11
CA PHE A 343 -18.89 -3.11 -19.34
C PHE A 343 -19.29 -3.23 -20.83
N ASN A 344 -19.00 -2.21 -21.63
CA ASN A 344 -19.28 -2.23 -23.07
C ASN A 344 -18.30 -3.07 -23.90
N GLY A 345 -17.33 -3.72 -23.25
CA GLY A 345 -16.34 -4.58 -23.88
C GLY A 345 -15.31 -3.88 -24.77
N LYS A 346 -15.34 -2.54 -24.86
CA LYS A 346 -14.35 -1.80 -25.66
C LYS A 346 -12.98 -1.85 -25.03
N PRO A 347 -11.91 -1.95 -25.84
CA PRO A 347 -10.54 -1.96 -25.31
C PRO A 347 -10.14 -0.61 -24.69
N LEU A 348 -9.30 -0.67 -23.68
CA LEU A 348 -8.57 0.49 -23.18
C LEU A 348 -7.53 0.91 -24.24
N ASN A 349 -7.55 2.17 -24.65
CA ASN A 349 -6.51 2.72 -25.53
C ASN A 349 -5.53 3.55 -24.71
N VAL A 350 -4.25 3.17 -24.72
CA VAL A 350 -3.20 3.89 -24.00
C VAL A 350 -2.16 4.41 -24.98
N THR A 351 -1.85 5.69 -24.91
CA THR A 351 -0.72 6.27 -25.63
C THR A 351 0.30 6.80 -24.63
N ILE A 352 1.53 6.31 -24.77
CA ILE A 352 2.68 6.74 -23.97
C ILE A 352 3.44 7.80 -24.76
N PHE A 353 3.66 8.96 -24.15
CA PHE A 353 4.46 10.06 -24.70
C PHE A 353 5.78 10.17 -23.96
N ASP A 354 6.88 9.94 -24.66
CA ASP A 354 8.24 10.03 -24.11
C ASP A 354 9.25 10.40 -25.20
N ASN A 355 10.25 11.22 -24.88
CA ASN A 355 11.31 11.61 -25.82
C ASN A 355 12.09 10.40 -26.37
N ASN A 356 12.19 9.34 -25.55
CA ASN A 356 12.87 8.10 -25.89
C ASN A 356 11.88 6.96 -26.15
N HIS A 357 10.72 7.27 -26.74
CA HIS A 357 9.57 6.36 -26.86
C HIS A 357 9.91 5.00 -27.47
N GLU A 358 10.81 4.91 -28.48
CA GLU A 358 11.21 3.63 -29.08
C GLU A 358 12.03 2.77 -28.12
N LYS A 359 12.98 3.38 -27.39
CA LYS A 359 13.77 2.70 -26.36
C LYS A 359 12.85 2.24 -25.22
N LYS A 360 11.98 3.13 -24.75
CA LYS A 360 11.00 2.83 -23.69
C LYS A 360 10.03 1.72 -24.09
N ARG A 361 9.60 1.69 -25.35
CA ARG A 361 8.80 0.60 -25.90
C ARG A 361 9.56 -0.74 -25.88
N ALA A 362 10.82 -0.73 -26.28
CA ALA A 362 11.64 -1.95 -26.29
C ALA A 362 11.90 -2.46 -24.86
N GLU A 363 12.20 -1.56 -23.91
CA GLU A 363 12.34 -1.90 -22.48
C GLU A 363 11.06 -2.48 -21.91
N PHE A 364 9.91 -1.88 -22.19
CA PHE A 364 8.60 -2.38 -21.76
C PHE A 364 8.31 -3.78 -22.29
N LEU A 365 8.52 -4.03 -23.59
CA LEU A 365 8.29 -5.34 -24.20
C LEU A 365 9.27 -6.42 -23.73
N LYS A 366 10.44 -6.03 -23.27
CA LYS A 366 11.38 -6.95 -22.62
C LYS A 366 10.88 -7.39 -21.24
N LEU A 367 10.29 -6.49 -20.48
CA LEU A 367 9.69 -6.78 -19.17
C LEU A 367 8.36 -7.53 -19.31
N TYR A 368 7.55 -7.09 -20.26
CA TYR A 368 6.22 -7.62 -20.52
C TYR A 368 6.13 -8.06 -21.98
N PRO A 369 6.44 -9.33 -22.30
CA PRO A 369 6.34 -9.85 -23.66
C PRO A 369 4.88 -10.08 -24.06
N ILE A 370 4.08 -9.00 -24.06
CA ILE A 370 2.66 -9.00 -24.35
C ILE A 370 2.33 -8.41 -25.72
N SER A 371 1.16 -8.71 -26.23
CA SER A 371 0.64 -8.03 -27.42
C SER A 371 0.26 -6.58 -27.10
N LEU A 372 0.63 -5.65 -27.98
CA LEU A 372 0.24 -4.24 -27.88
C LEU A 372 -1.15 -3.94 -28.47
N LYS A 373 -1.79 -4.92 -29.07
CA LYS A 373 -3.09 -4.78 -29.73
C LYS A 373 -4.10 -5.73 -29.11
N ALA A 374 -5.34 -5.26 -29.01
CA ALA A 374 -6.46 -6.05 -28.53
C ALA A 374 -6.66 -7.31 -29.37
N SER A 375 -7.01 -8.39 -28.70
CA SER A 375 -7.31 -9.71 -29.28
C SER A 375 -8.43 -10.36 -28.47
N GLY A 376 -8.85 -11.58 -28.81
CA GLY A 376 -9.91 -12.28 -28.06
C GLY A 376 -9.64 -12.47 -26.57
N ILE A 377 -8.36 -12.46 -26.15
CA ILE A 377 -7.94 -12.63 -24.75
C ILE A 377 -7.52 -11.30 -24.12
N ILE A 378 -6.96 -10.39 -24.92
CA ILE A 378 -6.38 -9.11 -24.53
C ILE A 378 -7.31 -7.97 -24.91
N ASN A 379 -7.64 -7.10 -23.94
CA ASN A 379 -8.58 -5.99 -24.14
C ASN A 379 -7.94 -4.61 -23.97
N TRP A 380 -6.80 -4.38 -24.64
CA TRP A 380 -6.12 -3.07 -24.70
C TRP A 380 -5.43 -2.83 -26.04
N ASN A 381 -5.20 -1.54 -26.34
CA ASN A 381 -4.32 -1.07 -27.41
C ASN A 381 -3.28 -0.12 -26.80
N ILE A 382 -2.00 -0.36 -27.04
CA ILE A 382 -0.89 0.43 -26.51
C ILE A 382 -0.09 1.02 -27.67
N ASP A 383 0.20 2.31 -27.61
CA ASP A 383 1.02 3.02 -28.58
C ASP A 383 2.08 3.87 -27.87
N PHE A 384 3.30 3.96 -28.45
CA PHE A 384 4.39 4.76 -27.94
C PHE A 384 4.72 5.86 -28.95
N LYS A 385 4.73 7.11 -28.52
CA LYS A 385 4.91 8.29 -29.36
C LYS A 385 5.92 9.25 -28.77
N ASP A 386 6.57 10.01 -29.64
CA ASP A 386 7.37 11.16 -29.26
C ASP A 386 6.53 12.19 -28.51
N ASP A 387 7.05 12.75 -27.40
CA ASP A 387 6.29 13.67 -26.54
C ASP A 387 5.99 15.01 -27.23
N GLY A 388 6.75 15.40 -28.25
CA GLY A 388 6.48 16.58 -29.08
C GLY A 388 5.10 16.52 -29.77
N ARG A 389 4.59 15.31 -30.05
CA ARG A 389 3.26 15.11 -30.65
C ARG A 389 2.09 15.52 -29.75
N LEU A 390 2.29 15.48 -28.43
CA LEU A 390 1.28 15.92 -27.47
C LEU A 390 0.94 17.42 -27.60
N PHE A 391 1.91 18.22 -28.09
CA PHE A 391 1.77 19.68 -28.23
C PHE A 391 1.23 20.12 -29.60
N ASN A 392 0.95 19.19 -30.49
CA ASN A 392 0.28 19.50 -31.77
C ASN A 392 -1.15 19.98 -31.50
N LYS A 393 -1.73 20.73 -32.47
CA LYS A 393 -3.03 21.40 -32.31
C LYS A 393 -4.14 20.47 -31.81
N ASP A 394 -4.15 19.23 -32.26
CA ASP A 394 -5.15 18.19 -31.91
C ASP A 394 -4.55 17.06 -31.04
N GLY A 395 -3.40 17.33 -30.41
CA GLY A 395 -2.61 16.30 -29.70
C GLY A 395 -3.32 15.65 -28.53
N ILE A 396 -4.23 16.37 -27.87
CA ILE A 396 -4.99 15.88 -26.71
C ILE A 396 -6.46 15.61 -26.99
N GLU A 397 -6.96 15.89 -28.18
CA GLU A 397 -8.40 15.88 -28.51
C GLU A 397 -9.07 14.57 -28.10
N ASN A 398 -8.45 13.46 -28.41
CA ASN A 398 -9.00 12.11 -28.22
C ASN A 398 -8.79 11.52 -26.82
N PHE A 399 -8.06 12.18 -25.91
CA PHE A 399 -7.79 11.65 -24.59
C PHE A 399 -8.82 12.12 -23.57
N ASN A 400 -9.26 11.19 -22.71
CA ASN A 400 -10.17 11.45 -21.59
C ASN A 400 -9.39 11.81 -20.32
N GLN A 401 -8.31 11.07 -20.06
CA GLN A 401 -7.43 11.26 -18.91
C GLN A 401 -5.99 11.40 -19.40
N ILE A 402 -5.25 12.36 -18.85
CA ILE A 402 -3.85 12.64 -19.21
C ILE A 402 -3.04 12.65 -17.93
N ILE A 403 -2.08 11.72 -17.80
CA ILE A 403 -1.32 11.49 -16.58
C ILE A 403 0.15 11.85 -16.81
N PHE A 404 0.63 12.88 -16.17
CA PHE A 404 2.02 13.33 -16.21
C PHE A 404 2.84 12.61 -15.14
N CYS A 405 3.78 11.77 -15.58
CA CYS A 405 4.63 10.93 -14.75
C CYS A 405 6.12 11.32 -14.84
N LYS A 406 6.46 12.49 -15.39
CA LYS A 406 7.86 12.95 -15.44
C LYS A 406 8.39 13.15 -14.03
N THR A 407 9.62 12.71 -13.77
CA THR A 407 10.32 12.91 -12.48
C THR A 407 10.54 14.37 -12.15
N ASN A 408 10.67 15.23 -13.17
CA ASN A 408 10.74 16.68 -13.01
C ASN A 408 9.33 17.28 -13.04
N VAL A 409 8.78 17.58 -11.89
CA VAL A 409 7.45 18.18 -11.74
C VAL A 409 7.32 19.52 -12.48
N GLN A 410 8.38 20.34 -12.48
CA GLN A 410 8.39 21.62 -13.21
C GLN A 410 8.23 21.41 -14.72
N ALA A 411 8.83 20.35 -15.27
CA ALA A 411 8.66 20.00 -16.68
C ALA A 411 7.20 19.63 -16.96
N SER A 412 6.56 18.82 -16.10
CA SER A 412 5.15 18.48 -16.22
C SER A 412 4.23 19.71 -16.18
N LEU A 413 4.47 20.64 -15.25
CA LEU A 413 3.71 21.90 -15.17
C LEU A 413 3.89 22.76 -16.42
N THR A 414 5.10 22.83 -16.95
CA THR A 414 5.40 23.57 -18.19
C THR A 414 4.64 22.95 -19.38
N ASP A 415 4.62 21.64 -19.46
CA ASP A 415 3.87 20.91 -20.49
C ASP A 415 2.37 21.18 -20.39
N ILE A 416 1.80 21.10 -19.17
CA ILE A 416 0.38 21.43 -18.93
C ILE A 416 0.07 22.85 -19.36
N ALA A 417 0.88 23.83 -18.93
CA ALA A 417 0.69 25.23 -19.31
C ALA A 417 0.75 25.44 -20.83
N ARG A 418 1.68 24.75 -21.52
CA ARG A 418 1.79 24.77 -22.98
C ARG A 418 0.56 24.18 -23.67
N ILE A 419 0.03 23.07 -23.16
CA ILE A 419 -1.20 22.44 -23.68
C ILE A 419 -2.38 23.40 -23.51
N ILE A 420 -2.56 23.95 -22.31
CA ILE A 420 -3.65 24.90 -22.02
C ILE A 420 -3.60 26.10 -22.97
N LYS A 421 -2.40 26.64 -23.22
CA LYS A 421 -2.22 27.77 -24.12
C LYS A 421 -2.53 27.42 -25.59
N ASN A 422 -2.09 26.26 -26.05
CA ASN A 422 -2.13 25.93 -27.49
C ASN A 422 -3.41 25.17 -27.91
N GLN A 423 -4.10 24.52 -27.00
CA GLN A 423 -5.19 23.59 -27.27
C GLN A 423 -6.45 23.91 -26.45
N SER A 424 -6.67 25.18 -26.14
CA SER A 424 -7.78 25.64 -25.24
C SER A 424 -9.17 25.16 -25.69
N ALA A 425 -9.39 24.95 -26.99
CA ALA A 425 -10.67 24.47 -27.54
C ALA A 425 -10.99 23.00 -27.20
N HIS A 426 -9.98 22.20 -26.80
CA HIS A 426 -10.13 20.77 -26.57
C HIS A 426 -10.01 20.38 -25.07
N LEU A 427 -10.09 21.34 -24.17
CA LEU A 427 -9.87 21.12 -22.72
C LEU A 427 -11.12 20.72 -21.95
N GLU A 428 -12.29 20.90 -22.54
CA GLU A 428 -13.55 20.64 -21.85
C GLU A 428 -13.65 19.17 -21.41
N ASN A 429 -14.00 18.96 -20.14
CA ASN A 429 -14.13 17.64 -19.50
C ASN A 429 -12.86 16.77 -19.45
N LYS A 430 -11.67 17.37 -19.65
CA LYS A 430 -10.42 16.63 -19.50
C LYS A 430 -9.85 16.71 -18.10
N GLN A 431 -9.31 15.60 -17.63
CA GLN A 431 -8.62 15.49 -16.36
C GLN A 431 -7.12 15.40 -16.59
N PHE A 432 -6.37 16.28 -15.96
CA PHE A 432 -4.91 16.26 -15.92
C PHE A 432 -4.45 15.79 -14.55
N PHE A 433 -3.75 14.67 -14.52
CA PHE A 433 -3.12 14.17 -13.31
C PHE A 433 -1.63 14.45 -13.36
N ILE A 434 -1.05 14.85 -12.24
CA ILE A 434 0.37 15.14 -12.16
C ILE A 434 1.01 14.41 -10.99
N PHE A 435 2.03 13.60 -11.28
CA PHE A 435 2.83 12.93 -10.26
C PHE A 435 3.69 13.95 -9.50
N ILE A 436 3.56 13.95 -8.17
CA ILE A 436 4.25 14.89 -7.28
C ILE A 436 4.81 14.11 -6.10
N ASP A 437 6.13 14.00 -6.03
CA ASP A 437 6.81 13.28 -4.97
C ASP A 437 6.99 14.10 -3.68
N LYS A 438 7.36 15.39 -3.78
CA LYS A 438 7.94 16.15 -2.66
C LYS A 438 7.26 17.46 -2.27
N HIS A 439 6.40 18.02 -3.09
CA HIS A 439 6.02 19.43 -2.95
C HIS A 439 4.56 19.65 -2.53
N ASP A 440 4.36 19.99 -1.26
CA ASP A 440 3.05 20.47 -0.76
C ASP A 440 2.65 21.83 -1.41
N GLY A 441 3.62 22.62 -1.91
CA GLY A 441 3.38 23.94 -2.54
C GLY A 441 2.74 23.90 -3.92
N ILE A 442 2.76 22.76 -4.62
CA ILE A 442 2.25 22.67 -6.00
C ILE A 442 0.73 22.77 -6.07
N LYS A 443 0.00 22.48 -5.00
CA LYS A 443 -1.45 22.76 -4.94
C LYS A 443 -1.74 24.24 -5.19
N GLY A 444 -0.90 25.15 -4.71
CA GLY A 444 -0.99 26.58 -5.01
C GLY A 444 -0.79 26.86 -6.50
N ILE A 445 0.30 26.37 -7.07
CA ILE A 445 0.64 26.57 -8.49
C ILE A 445 -0.42 25.95 -9.42
N ALA A 446 -0.91 24.75 -9.10
CA ALA A 446 -1.99 24.12 -9.87
C ALA A 446 -3.28 24.96 -9.83
N ASN A 447 -3.59 25.56 -8.67
CA ASN A 447 -4.71 26.49 -8.54
C ASN A 447 -4.49 27.79 -9.33
N ASP A 448 -3.27 28.34 -9.35
CA ASP A 448 -2.93 29.53 -10.12
C ASP A 448 -3.07 29.28 -11.63
N ILE A 449 -2.61 28.15 -12.14
CA ILE A 449 -2.81 27.73 -13.54
C ILE A 449 -4.31 27.57 -13.85
N LYS A 450 -5.10 27.07 -12.89
CA LYS A 450 -6.56 26.92 -13.00
C LYS A 450 -7.27 28.27 -13.13
N ILE A 451 -6.83 29.28 -12.37
CA ILE A 451 -7.43 30.62 -12.35
C ILE A 451 -7.17 31.37 -13.66
N ASP A 452 -6.00 31.18 -14.26
CA ASP A 452 -5.59 31.83 -15.51
C ASP A 452 -6.25 31.21 -16.76
N SER A 453 -6.77 29.98 -16.65
CA SER A 453 -7.49 29.32 -17.73
C SER A 453 -8.98 29.71 -17.69
N LYS A 454 -9.47 30.39 -18.74
CA LYS A 454 -10.91 30.59 -18.97
C LYS A 454 -11.70 29.29 -19.08
N ASN A 455 -11.02 28.16 -19.17
CA ASN A 455 -11.56 26.81 -19.29
C ASN A 455 -11.40 26.09 -17.94
N LYS A 456 -12.45 25.43 -17.47
CA LYS A 456 -12.43 24.59 -16.26
C LYS A 456 -11.57 23.32 -16.48
N VAL A 457 -10.27 23.45 -16.31
CA VAL A 457 -9.35 22.30 -16.34
C VAL A 457 -9.09 21.84 -14.91
N ASP A 458 -9.29 20.56 -14.63
CA ASP A 458 -8.94 19.98 -13.35
C ASP A 458 -7.52 19.42 -13.39
N ILE A 459 -6.62 20.01 -12.61
CA ILE A 459 -5.26 19.53 -12.40
C ILE A 459 -5.22 18.84 -11.03
N ILE A 460 -5.04 17.53 -11.04
CA ILE A 460 -5.15 16.68 -9.86
C ILE A 460 -3.77 16.12 -9.51
N PRO A 461 -3.17 16.54 -8.39
CA PRO A 461 -1.90 15.97 -7.95
C PRO A 461 -2.09 14.57 -7.34
N PHE A 462 -1.15 13.66 -7.61
CA PHE A 462 -1.10 12.34 -7.00
C PHE A 462 0.36 11.96 -6.67
N GLY A 463 0.54 10.93 -5.84
CA GLY A 463 1.87 10.38 -5.54
C GLY A 463 2.64 11.10 -4.44
N ASN A 464 2.00 12.00 -3.67
CA ASN A 464 2.66 12.70 -2.57
C ASN A 464 3.19 11.70 -1.53
N PHE A 465 4.47 11.74 -1.24
CA PHE A 465 5.14 10.83 -0.31
C PHE A 465 4.51 10.84 1.09
N SER A 466 3.95 11.96 1.54
CA SER A 466 3.24 12.01 2.82
C SER A 466 2.00 11.11 2.89
N GLN A 467 1.43 10.72 1.75
CA GLN A 467 0.29 9.82 1.63
C GLN A 467 0.75 8.39 1.33
N ILE A 468 1.54 8.21 0.25
CA ILE A 468 1.93 6.87 -0.24
C ILE A 468 3.06 6.21 0.55
N CYS A 469 3.82 6.98 1.35
CA CYS A 469 4.82 6.49 2.30
C CYS A 469 4.33 6.60 3.77
N SER A 470 3.02 6.65 4.03
CA SER A 470 2.51 6.65 5.40
C SER A 470 2.67 5.26 6.06
N TYR A 471 2.70 5.24 7.38
CA TYR A 471 2.79 3.98 8.14
C TYR A 471 1.59 3.06 7.86
N ASP A 472 0.41 3.61 7.68
CA ASP A 472 -0.78 2.86 7.35
C ASP A 472 -0.71 2.21 5.97
N VAL A 473 -0.07 2.85 5.00
CA VAL A 473 0.11 2.29 3.65
C VAL A 473 1.23 1.26 3.61
N VAL A 474 2.41 1.61 4.14
CA VAL A 474 3.62 0.77 4.01
C VAL A 474 3.61 -0.41 4.98
N VAL A 475 3.11 -0.21 6.19
CA VAL A 475 3.25 -1.18 7.29
C VAL A 475 1.93 -1.84 7.65
N ASN A 476 0.84 -1.08 7.72
CA ASN A 476 -0.49 -1.61 8.03
C ASN A 476 -1.21 -2.12 6.79
N GLU A 477 -0.64 -1.91 5.59
CA GLU A 477 -1.18 -2.38 4.31
C GLU A 477 -2.68 -2.10 4.19
N ILE A 478 -3.07 -0.85 4.49
CA ILE A 478 -4.49 -0.46 4.60
C ILE A 478 -5.29 -0.75 3.33
N TYR A 479 -4.60 -0.75 2.16
CA TYR A 479 -5.21 -1.08 0.88
C TYR A 479 -5.56 -2.57 0.76
N ASP A 480 -4.96 -3.44 1.58
CA ASP A 480 -5.16 -4.89 1.52
C ASP A 480 -6.42 -5.37 2.25
N LYS A 481 -7.06 -4.54 3.06
CA LYS A 481 -8.22 -4.96 3.86
C LYS A 481 -9.35 -5.56 3.03
N MET A 482 -9.72 -4.90 1.92
CA MET A 482 -10.71 -5.44 1.01
C MET A 482 -10.20 -6.68 0.25
N ALA A 483 -8.91 -6.72 -0.11
CA ALA A 483 -8.29 -7.87 -0.77
C ALA A 483 -8.24 -9.10 0.16
N ILE A 484 -7.95 -8.90 1.44
CA ILE A 484 -8.04 -9.94 2.48
C ILE A 484 -9.47 -10.49 2.54
N ARG A 485 -10.47 -9.61 2.49
CA ARG A 485 -11.85 -10.04 2.52
C ARG A 485 -12.27 -10.78 1.25
N ALA A 486 -11.78 -10.38 0.09
CA ALA A 486 -12.00 -11.11 -1.17
C ALA A 486 -11.45 -12.53 -1.09
N ASP A 487 -10.23 -12.72 -0.56
CA ASP A 487 -9.63 -14.03 -0.34
C ASP A 487 -10.44 -14.88 0.66
N GLN A 488 -10.87 -14.29 1.78
CA GLN A 488 -11.73 -15.00 2.74
C GLN A 488 -12.99 -15.51 2.08
N ARG A 489 -13.66 -14.68 1.27
CA ARG A 489 -14.89 -15.06 0.58
C ARG A 489 -14.68 -16.17 -0.43
N TYR A 490 -13.62 -16.08 -1.24
CA TYR A 490 -13.26 -17.16 -2.15
C TYR A 490 -13.14 -18.50 -1.43
N ASN A 491 -12.48 -18.52 -0.29
CA ASN A 491 -12.28 -19.75 0.50
C ASN A 491 -13.56 -20.22 1.20
N GLU A 492 -14.40 -19.33 1.71
CA GLU A 492 -15.71 -19.66 2.29
C GLU A 492 -16.60 -20.38 1.28
N LEU A 493 -16.47 -20.03 -0.01
CA LEU A 493 -17.23 -20.65 -1.10
C LEU A 493 -16.76 -22.06 -1.46
N HIS A 494 -15.44 -22.18 -1.63
CA HIS A 494 -14.86 -23.45 -2.09
C HIS A 494 -14.70 -24.48 -0.96
N ASN A 495 -14.85 -24.07 0.30
CA ASN A 495 -14.75 -24.90 1.49
C ASN A 495 -15.88 -24.60 2.48
N PRO A 496 -17.14 -24.82 2.10
CA PRO A 496 -18.30 -24.50 2.95
C PRO A 496 -18.24 -25.27 4.28
N GLY A 497 -18.46 -24.56 5.39
CA GLY A 497 -18.46 -25.11 6.75
C GLY A 497 -17.12 -25.11 7.47
N THR A 498 -16.03 -24.71 6.83
CA THR A 498 -14.77 -24.44 7.50
C THR A 498 -14.68 -22.96 7.87
N LYS A 499 -14.40 -22.66 9.16
CA LYS A 499 -13.96 -21.30 9.53
C LYS A 499 -12.58 -21.09 8.92
N TYR A 500 -12.54 -20.41 7.79
CA TYR A 500 -11.29 -20.06 7.14
C TYR A 500 -10.72 -18.79 7.81
N GLU A 501 -9.71 -18.97 8.64
CA GLU A 501 -8.86 -17.86 9.07
C GLU A 501 -7.87 -17.57 7.97
N THR A 502 -8.06 -16.47 7.26
CA THR A 502 -7.16 -16.06 6.19
C THR A 502 -5.76 -15.87 6.73
N LYS A 503 -4.86 -16.74 6.34
CA LYS A 503 -3.45 -16.55 6.56
C LYS A 503 -2.87 -15.69 5.42
N TRP A 504 -3.36 -14.45 5.30
CA TRP A 504 -2.93 -13.51 4.25
C TRP A 504 -1.42 -13.50 4.04
N ASN A 505 -0.67 -13.49 5.13
CA ASN A 505 0.79 -13.51 5.11
C ASN A 505 1.41 -14.81 4.59
N THR A 506 0.62 -15.87 4.45
CA THR A 506 1.08 -17.19 3.92
C THR A 506 0.69 -17.37 2.45
N LEU A 507 -0.16 -16.52 1.90
CA LEU A 507 -0.46 -16.52 0.48
C LEU A 507 0.80 -16.18 -0.31
N SER A 508 0.93 -16.78 -1.51
CA SER A 508 1.95 -16.34 -2.45
C SER A 508 1.70 -14.87 -2.83
N PRO A 509 2.73 -14.10 -3.13
CA PRO A 509 2.58 -12.71 -3.58
C PRO A 509 1.68 -12.59 -4.80
N PHE A 510 1.73 -13.54 -5.72
CA PHE A 510 0.85 -13.61 -6.89
C PHE A 510 -0.63 -13.67 -6.49
N LEU A 511 -0.99 -14.50 -5.50
CA LEU A 511 -2.36 -14.60 -5.00
C LEU A 511 -2.80 -13.34 -4.24
N GLN A 512 -1.90 -12.74 -3.46
CA GLN A 512 -2.16 -11.46 -2.82
C GLN A 512 -2.46 -10.37 -3.87
N ASP A 513 -1.62 -10.26 -4.91
CA ASP A 513 -1.79 -9.27 -5.96
C ASP A 513 -3.04 -9.55 -6.82
N SER A 514 -3.40 -10.83 -7.04
CA SER A 514 -4.65 -11.20 -7.71
C SER A 514 -5.88 -10.66 -6.98
N ASN A 515 -5.92 -10.82 -5.64
CA ASN A 515 -6.99 -10.31 -4.80
C ASN A 515 -7.00 -8.77 -4.75
N ARG A 516 -5.81 -8.12 -4.71
CA ARG A 516 -5.69 -6.66 -4.81
C ARG A 516 -6.30 -6.13 -6.10
N MET A 517 -5.92 -6.70 -7.25
CA MET A 517 -6.42 -6.28 -8.57
C MET A 517 -7.93 -6.50 -8.72
N GLN A 518 -8.48 -7.56 -8.11
CA GLN A 518 -9.92 -7.79 -8.08
C GLN A 518 -10.67 -6.66 -7.38
N VAL A 519 -10.15 -6.22 -6.25
CA VAL A 519 -10.73 -5.15 -5.43
C VAL A 519 -10.51 -3.77 -6.05
N GLU A 520 -9.34 -3.52 -6.59
CA GLU A 520 -9.04 -2.26 -7.28
C GLU A 520 -9.88 -2.03 -8.54
N HIS A 521 -10.40 -3.10 -9.14
CA HIS A 521 -11.33 -3.01 -10.26
C HIS A 521 -12.78 -2.71 -9.83
N LEU A 522 -13.11 -2.82 -8.53
CA LEU A 522 -14.47 -2.55 -8.02
C LEU A 522 -15.04 -1.19 -8.45
N PRO A 523 -14.31 -0.07 -8.39
CA PRO A 523 -14.83 1.22 -8.82
C PRO A 523 -15.41 1.21 -10.24
N ILE A 524 -14.73 0.55 -11.18
CA ILE A 524 -15.17 0.44 -12.57
C ILE A 524 -16.43 -0.43 -12.69
N LYS A 525 -16.47 -1.58 -11.98
CA LYS A 525 -17.65 -2.45 -11.90
C LYS A 525 -18.84 -1.72 -11.30
N LEU A 526 -18.62 -1.03 -10.17
CA LEU A 526 -19.68 -0.34 -9.45
C LEU A 526 -20.26 0.84 -10.23
N LYS A 527 -19.46 1.53 -11.02
CA LYS A 527 -19.95 2.54 -11.95
C LYS A 527 -21.00 1.95 -12.91
N ALA A 528 -20.72 0.78 -13.48
CA ALA A 528 -21.66 0.07 -14.35
C ALA A 528 -22.91 -0.38 -13.56
N ILE A 529 -22.73 -1.04 -12.44
CA ILE A 529 -23.81 -1.53 -11.57
C ILE A 529 -24.70 -0.37 -11.11
N ASN A 530 -24.13 0.74 -10.61
CA ASN A 530 -24.88 1.90 -10.18
C ASN A 530 -25.74 2.51 -11.27
N LYS A 531 -25.24 2.53 -12.53
CA LYS A 531 -26.01 3.04 -13.67
C LYS A 531 -27.11 2.06 -14.07
N LEU A 532 -26.83 0.75 -14.09
CA LEU A 532 -27.82 -0.29 -14.37
C LEU A 532 -28.97 -0.26 -13.33
N LEU A 533 -28.64 -0.20 -12.04
CA LEU A 533 -29.62 -0.06 -10.97
C LEU A 533 -30.45 1.23 -11.11
N SER A 534 -29.86 2.33 -11.58
CA SER A 534 -30.57 3.60 -11.78
C SER A 534 -31.48 3.62 -13.02
N LYS A 535 -31.12 2.86 -14.07
CA LYS A 535 -31.95 2.70 -15.29
C LYS A 535 -33.23 1.92 -14.99
N ASN A 536 -33.23 1.08 -13.97
CA ASN A 536 -34.35 0.20 -13.65
C ASN A 536 -35.35 0.93 -12.73
N LYS A 537 -36.28 1.71 -13.32
CA LYS A 537 -37.33 2.47 -12.61
C LYS A 537 -38.27 1.60 -11.77
N PHE A 538 -38.24 0.27 -11.91
CA PHE A 538 -39.00 -0.70 -11.13
C PHE A 538 -38.58 -0.77 -9.65
N LEU A 539 -37.42 -0.20 -9.27
CA LEU A 539 -36.95 -0.12 -7.89
C LEU A 539 -37.91 0.61 -6.93
N GLU A 540 -38.80 1.45 -7.46
CA GLU A 540 -39.73 2.25 -6.63
C GLU A 540 -41.00 1.48 -6.25
N TYR A 541 -41.31 0.34 -6.90
CA TYR A 541 -42.64 -0.29 -6.84
C TYR A 541 -42.69 -1.77 -6.38
N LEU A 542 -41.55 -2.46 -6.21
CA LEU A 542 -41.56 -3.86 -5.75
C LEU A 542 -41.33 -3.96 -4.24
N GLU A 543 -42.25 -4.67 -3.57
CA GLU A 543 -42.04 -5.09 -2.18
C GLU A 543 -40.86 -6.08 -2.11
N TYR A 544 -40.09 -5.96 -1.06
CA TYR A 544 -38.79 -6.67 -0.88
C TYR A 544 -38.95 -8.21 -0.97
N ASP A 545 -40.07 -8.79 -0.48
CA ASP A 545 -40.28 -10.23 -0.49
C ASP A 545 -40.58 -10.79 -1.89
N GLU A 546 -41.28 -10.03 -2.74
CA GLU A 546 -41.54 -10.41 -4.14
C GLU A 546 -40.27 -10.32 -4.97
N ALA A 547 -39.42 -9.31 -4.66
CA ALA A 547 -38.10 -9.16 -5.22
C ALA A 547 -37.14 -10.31 -4.85
N LYS A 548 -37.26 -10.82 -3.61
CA LYS A 548 -36.48 -11.95 -3.08
C LYS A 548 -36.78 -13.26 -3.82
N GLU A 549 -38.04 -13.54 -4.09
CA GLU A 549 -38.46 -14.75 -4.80
C GLU A 549 -38.04 -14.70 -6.28
N LYS A 550 -38.13 -13.54 -6.92
CA LYS A 550 -37.64 -13.33 -8.29
C LYS A 550 -36.10 -13.46 -8.39
N ALA A 551 -35.38 -12.96 -7.39
CA ALA A 551 -33.92 -13.10 -7.31
C ALA A 551 -33.51 -14.56 -7.14
N ARG A 552 -34.23 -15.31 -6.30
CA ARG A 552 -34.03 -16.75 -6.09
C ARG A 552 -34.18 -17.52 -7.41
N ASN A 553 -35.25 -17.29 -8.15
CA ASN A 553 -35.50 -17.96 -9.41
C ASN A 553 -34.45 -17.59 -10.49
N ARG A 554 -34.06 -16.33 -10.58
CA ARG A 554 -32.99 -15.88 -11.50
C ARG A 554 -31.60 -16.41 -11.15
N TRP A 555 -31.28 -16.46 -9.87
CA TRP A 555 -30.04 -17.08 -9.42
C TRP A 555 -29.98 -18.56 -9.78
N PHE A 556 -31.12 -19.25 -9.63
CA PHE A 556 -31.28 -20.61 -10.09
C PHE A 556 -31.05 -20.75 -11.59
N ASP A 557 -31.62 -19.87 -12.41
CA ASP A 557 -31.42 -19.89 -13.85
C ASP A 557 -29.95 -19.63 -14.26
N LEU A 558 -29.26 -18.76 -13.54
CA LEU A 558 -27.84 -18.46 -13.78
C LEU A 558 -26.92 -19.61 -13.39
N MET A 559 -27.23 -20.34 -12.32
CA MET A 559 -26.39 -21.42 -11.78
C MET A 559 -26.82 -22.79 -12.30
N LEU A 560 -28.07 -22.97 -12.72
CA LEU A 560 -28.68 -24.24 -13.17
C LEU A 560 -28.61 -24.48 -14.68
N ASN A 561 -28.19 -23.50 -15.48
CA ASN A 561 -27.77 -23.79 -16.85
C ASN A 561 -26.52 -24.69 -16.88
N ASP A 562 -25.96 -24.98 -15.73
CA ASP A 562 -25.08 -26.12 -15.50
C ASP A 562 -25.94 -27.37 -15.23
N GLN A 563 -26.20 -28.18 -16.27
CA GLN A 563 -27.04 -29.41 -16.22
C GLN A 563 -26.57 -30.46 -15.20
N ASN A 564 -25.61 -30.14 -14.34
CA ASN A 564 -25.01 -31.03 -13.36
C ASN A 564 -25.30 -30.69 -11.89
N VAL A 565 -26.03 -29.62 -11.57
CA VAL A 565 -26.48 -29.34 -10.22
C VAL A 565 -27.77 -30.12 -9.94
N SER A 566 -27.62 -31.43 -9.77
CA SER A 566 -28.74 -32.33 -9.46
C SER A 566 -29.01 -32.44 -7.95
N ASP A 567 -28.31 -31.68 -7.10
CA ASP A 567 -28.43 -31.83 -5.65
C ASP A 567 -29.07 -30.59 -5.01
N ILE A 568 -30.36 -30.78 -4.66
CA ILE A 568 -31.20 -29.82 -3.89
C ILE A 568 -30.49 -29.34 -2.59
N ASN A 569 -29.46 -30.03 -2.12
CA ASN A 569 -28.70 -29.67 -0.93
C ASN A 569 -27.76 -28.44 -1.11
N GLU A 570 -27.35 -28.12 -2.33
CA GLU A 570 -26.62 -26.86 -2.59
C GLU A 570 -27.53 -25.63 -2.55
N ILE A 571 -28.81 -25.82 -2.77
CA ILE A 571 -29.87 -24.81 -2.62
C ILE A 571 -30.04 -24.41 -1.14
N ASN A 572 -29.79 -25.33 -0.23
CA ASN A 572 -29.79 -25.05 1.21
C ASN A 572 -28.59 -24.20 1.68
N LEU A 573 -27.53 -24.07 0.86
CA LEU A 573 -26.43 -23.14 1.13
C LEU A 573 -26.88 -21.68 1.03
N TRP A 574 -27.84 -21.40 0.14
CA TRP A 574 -28.46 -20.09 0.00
C TRP A 574 -29.31 -19.69 1.23
N ASP A 575 -30.00 -20.64 1.82
CA ASP A 575 -30.86 -20.42 3.02
C ASP A 575 -30.07 -20.53 4.34
N LYS A 576 -28.97 -21.27 4.38
CA LYS A 576 -28.17 -21.54 5.60
C LYS A 576 -27.01 -20.65 5.87
N THR A 577 -26.54 -19.89 4.87
CA THR A 577 -25.49 -18.89 5.13
C THR A 577 -26.11 -17.65 5.74
N GLU A 578 -25.85 -17.47 7.03
CA GLU A 578 -26.35 -16.41 7.89
C GLU A 578 -26.46 -15.01 7.25
N GLY A 579 -27.69 -14.52 7.16
CA GLY A 579 -28.09 -13.11 7.22
C GLY A 579 -27.49 -12.19 6.14
N ALA A 580 -26.95 -11.09 6.52
CA ALA A 580 -26.59 -9.92 5.72
C ALA A 580 -25.62 -10.14 4.51
N LYS A 581 -24.92 -11.27 4.42
CA LYS A 581 -23.81 -11.48 3.47
C LYS A 581 -24.24 -11.81 2.03
N ILE A 582 -25.44 -12.32 1.82
CA ILE A 582 -25.96 -12.71 0.50
C ILE A 582 -26.97 -11.67 -0.04
N GLU A 583 -27.39 -10.74 0.79
CA GLU A 583 -28.41 -9.75 0.47
C GLU A 583 -28.04 -8.89 -0.74
N GLY A 584 -26.76 -8.49 -0.86
CA GLY A 584 -26.31 -7.71 -2.00
C GLY A 584 -26.42 -8.48 -3.32
N ALA A 585 -26.04 -9.76 -3.34
CA ALA A 585 -26.17 -10.62 -4.52
C ALA A 585 -27.64 -10.82 -4.91
N LYS A 586 -28.53 -11.03 -3.94
CA LYS A 586 -29.98 -11.14 -4.16
C LYS A 586 -30.54 -9.88 -4.82
N ILE A 587 -30.15 -8.70 -4.32
CA ILE A 587 -30.58 -7.42 -4.89
C ILE A 587 -30.07 -7.27 -6.32
N LEU A 588 -28.81 -7.57 -6.60
CA LEU A 588 -28.26 -7.49 -7.96
C LEU A 588 -28.99 -8.45 -8.92
N ALA A 589 -29.22 -9.71 -8.51
CA ALA A 589 -29.95 -10.69 -9.31
C ALA A 589 -31.40 -10.27 -9.60
N THR A 590 -32.01 -9.51 -8.69
CA THR A 590 -33.38 -9.02 -8.86
C THR A 590 -33.48 -7.89 -9.87
N TYR A 591 -32.53 -6.94 -9.80
CA TYR A 591 -32.65 -5.64 -10.48
C TYR A 591 -31.78 -5.51 -11.71
N ILE A 592 -30.82 -6.40 -11.97
CA ILE A 592 -29.98 -6.41 -13.17
C ILE A 592 -30.39 -7.57 -14.06
N SER A 593 -30.46 -7.36 -15.38
CA SER A 593 -30.79 -8.41 -16.33
C SER A 593 -29.69 -9.48 -16.40
N LEU A 594 -30.03 -10.72 -16.77
CA LEU A 594 -29.06 -11.80 -16.95
C LEU A 594 -27.98 -11.42 -17.98
N ASP A 595 -28.38 -10.80 -19.09
CA ASP A 595 -27.47 -10.32 -20.13
C ASP A 595 -26.48 -9.27 -19.60
N ASP A 596 -26.93 -8.37 -18.71
CA ASP A 596 -26.05 -7.38 -18.11
C ASP A 596 -25.13 -7.98 -17.04
N ILE A 597 -25.59 -9.01 -16.30
CA ILE A 597 -24.75 -9.78 -15.38
C ILE A 597 -23.67 -10.52 -16.16
N GLU A 598 -24.00 -11.12 -17.29
CA GLU A 598 -23.01 -11.78 -18.17
C GLU A 598 -21.97 -10.79 -18.69
N LYS A 599 -22.36 -9.57 -19.10
CA LYS A 599 -21.43 -8.52 -19.50
C LYS A 599 -20.49 -8.10 -18.36
N LEU A 600 -21.03 -8.00 -17.13
CA LEU A 600 -20.22 -7.71 -15.95
C LEU A 600 -19.23 -8.85 -15.66
N ALA A 601 -19.65 -10.11 -15.80
CA ALA A 601 -18.78 -11.27 -15.63
C ALA A 601 -17.70 -11.34 -16.73
N LYS A 602 -18.07 -11.05 -17.98
CA LYS A 602 -17.10 -10.92 -19.09
C LYS A 602 -16.06 -9.83 -18.84
N MET A 603 -16.46 -8.72 -18.24
CA MET A 603 -15.54 -7.66 -17.83
C MET A 603 -14.56 -8.17 -16.74
N GLU A 604 -15.02 -8.94 -15.76
CA GLU A 604 -14.15 -9.58 -14.76
C GLU A 604 -13.19 -10.57 -15.39
N LYS A 605 -13.67 -11.38 -16.32
CA LYS A 605 -12.83 -12.32 -17.07
C LYS A 605 -11.68 -11.61 -17.80
N HIS A 606 -11.95 -10.49 -18.47
CA HIS A 606 -10.92 -9.69 -19.11
C HIS A 606 -9.88 -9.17 -18.09
N ARG A 607 -10.32 -8.71 -16.91
CA ARG A 607 -9.44 -8.30 -15.83
C ARG A 607 -8.56 -9.47 -15.34
N TRP A 608 -9.15 -10.65 -15.16
CA TRP A 608 -8.45 -11.85 -14.72
C TRP A 608 -7.38 -12.28 -15.74
N ASN A 609 -7.74 -12.30 -17.02
CA ASN A 609 -6.81 -12.58 -18.11
C ASN A 609 -5.66 -11.57 -18.14
N ALA A 610 -5.98 -10.28 -18.04
CA ALA A 610 -5.01 -9.19 -18.04
C ALA A 610 -3.98 -9.36 -16.91
N PHE A 611 -4.44 -9.63 -15.69
CA PHE A 611 -3.57 -9.87 -14.55
C PHE A 611 -2.61 -11.04 -14.80
N HIS A 612 -3.10 -12.16 -15.30
CA HIS A 612 -2.25 -13.33 -15.59
C HIS A 612 -1.23 -13.04 -16.68
N ILE A 613 -1.65 -12.44 -17.79
CA ILE A 613 -0.76 -12.09 -18.91
C ILE A 613 0.33 -11.11 -18.47
N LEU A 614 -0.01 -10.08 -17.70
CA LEU A 614 0.96 -9.12 -17.16
C LEU A 614 1.95 -9.76 -16.16
N ASN A 615 1.59 -10.88 -15.56
CA ASN A 615 2.48 -11.66 -14.68
C ASN A 615 3.19 -12.83 -15.42
N GLY A 616 3.19 -12.80 -16.76
CA GLY A 616 3.93 -13.72 -17.59
C GLY A 616 3.28 -15.09 -17.78
N TRP A 617 1.98 -15.21 -17.48
CA TRP A 617 1.22 -16.43 -17.75
C TRP A 617 0.78 -16.49 -19.20
N THR A 618 0.71 -17.70 -19.76
CA THR A 618 0.26 -18.00 -21.11
C THR A 618 -0.83 -19.08 -21.10
N THR A 619 -1.54 -19.23 -22.20
CA THR A 619 -2.56 -20.27 -22.33
C THR A 619 -1.90 -21.64 -22.32
N LEU A 620 -2.37 -22.56 -21.47
CA LEU A 620 -1.96 -23.94 -21.49
C LEU A 620 -2.57 -24.63 -22.75
N PRO A 621 -1.75 -25.20 -23.64
CA PRO A 621 -2.26 -25.85 -24.85
C PRO A 621 -3.20 -27.02 -24.51
N LYS A 622 -4.32 -27.13 -25.23
CA LYS A 622 -5.25 -28.26 -25.06
C LYS A 622 -4.60 -29.55 -25.56
N PRO A 623 -4.54 -30.61 -24.72
CA PRO A 623 -4.05 -31.91 -25.16
C PRO A 623 -4.96 -32.50 -26.24
N GLU A 624 -4.39 -33.12 -27.29
CA GLU A 624 -5.17 -33.77 -28.33
C GLU A 624 -5.98 -34.97 -27.78
N GLY A 625 -7.31 -34.88 -27.83
CA GLY A 625 -8.22 -35.97 -27.48
C GLY A 625 -8.25 -36.40 -26.01
N GLN A 626 -7.67 -35.61 -25.10
CA GLN A 626 -7.58 -35.93 -23.67
C GLN A 626 -8.03 -34.75 -22.80
N ASN A 627 -8.42 -35.06 -21.57
CA ASN A 627 -8.64 -34.02 -20.55
C ASN A 627 -7.32 -33.38 -20.15
N TYR A 628 -7.37 -32.14 -19.67
CA TYR A 628 -6.20 -31.51 -19.05
C TYR A 628 -5.81 -32.31 -17.78
N PRO A 629 -4.55 -32.79 -17.67
CA PRO A 629 -4.11 -33.50 -16.47
C PRO A 629 -4.14 -32.59 -15.25
N ASP A 630 -3.83 -31.31 -15.46
CA ASP A 630 -3.92 -30.24 -14.46
C ASP A 630 -4.42 -28.96 -15.12
N ARG A 631 -5.22 -28.16 -14.41
CA ARG A 631 -5.74 -26.87 -14.87
C ARG A 631 -4.62 -25.86 -15.15
N LYS A 632 -3.48 -25.99 -14.48
CA LYS A 632 -2.36 -25.04 -14.57
C LYS A 632 -1.00 -25.71 -14.35
N ASP A 633 0.00 -25.20 -15.05
CA ASP A 633 1.42 -25.51 -14.81
C ASP A 633 2.09 -24.27 -14.18
N ASN A 634 2.31 -24.30 -12.87
CA ASN A 634 2.93 -23.18 -12.16
C ASN A 634 4.41 -22.96 -12.57
N ASN A 635 5.13 -24.02 -12.98
CA ASN A 635 6.54 -23.90 -13.37
C ASN A 635 6.72 -23.18 -14.70
N LYS A 636 5.82 -23.46 -15.64
CA LYS A 636 5.80 -22.82 -16.95
C LYS A 636 4.97 -21.53 -16.99
N LYS A 637 4.21 -21.25 -15.93
CA LYS A 637 3.18 -20.19 -15.91
C LYS A 637 2.17 -20.35 -17.05
N GLU A 638 1.63 -21.55 -17.21
CA GLU A 638 0.59 -21.87 -18.18
C GLU A 638 -0.74 -22.17 -17.48
N HIS A 639 -1.86 -21.67 -18.02
CA HIS A 639 -3.18 -21.85 -17.42
C HIS A 639 -4.23 -22.16 -18.50
N ALA A 640 -4.98 -23.25 -18.35
CA ALA A 640 -5.98 -23.70 -19.31
C ALA A 640 -7.14 -22.70 -19.47
N LEU A 641 -7.47 -21.95 -18.41
CA LEU A 641 -8.53 -20.94 -18.45
C LEU A 641 -8.07 -19.56 -18.95
N LEU A 642 -6.81 -19.39 -19.35
CA LEU A 642 -6.35 -18.12 -19.93
C LEU A 642 -6.75 -18.03 -21.41
N ILE A 643 -8.05 -17.93 -21.63
CA ILE A 643 -8.76 -17.95 -22.92
C ILE A 643 -9.87 -16.90 -22.93
N GLY A 644 -10.52 -16.72 -24.08
CA GLY A 644 -11.67 -15.83 -24.21
C GLY A 644 -12.90 -16.32 -23.44
N TRP A 645 -13.84 -15.43 -23.16
CA TRP A 645 -15.10 -15.76 -22.47
C TRP A 645 -15.92 -16.85 -23.15
N ASP A 646 -16.02 -16.76 -24.48
CA ASP A 646 -16.86 -17.67 -25.26
C ASP A 646 -16.27 -19.08 -25.35
N GLU A 647 -14.96 -19.23 -25.11
CA GLU A 647 -14.25 -20.50 -25.09
C GLU A 647 -14.32 -21.23 -23.74
N LEU A 648 -14.71 -20.52 -22.64
CA LEU A 648 -14.73 -21.08 -21.27
C LEU A 648 -15.66 -22.28 -21.13
N GLU A 649 -16.82 -22.24 -21.77
CA GLU A 649 -17.81 -23.31 -21.69
C GLU A 649 -17.28 -24.63 -22.31
N GLU A 650 -16.63 -24.53 -23.46
CA GLU A 650 -16.01 -25.68 -24.09
C GLU A 650 -14.82 -26.19 -23.27
N ALA A 651 -13.95 -25.29 -22.79
CA ALA A 651 -12.80 -25.66 -21.94
C ALA A 651 -13.24 -26.35 -20.63
N SER A 652 -14.34 -25.93 -20.03
CA SER A 652 -14.90 -26.52 -18.81
C SER A 652 -15.17 -28.01 -18.94
N LYS A 653 -15.52 -28.50 -20.12
CA LYS A 653 -15.80 -29.92 -20.39
C LYS A 653 -14.57 -30.81 -20.31
N TYR A 654 -13.37 -30.26 -20.54
CA TYR A 654 -12.10 -30.99 -20.59
C TYR A 654 -11.21 -30.79 -19.36
N ILE A 655 -11.61 -29.87 -18.46
CA ILE A 655 -10.89 -29.64 -17.20
C ILE A 655 -11.60 -30.46 -16.11
N VAL A 656 -11.17 -31.69 -15.95
CA VAL A 656 -11.73 -32.61 -14.93
C VAL A 656 -10.69 -32.81 -13.84
N GLU A 657 -10.91 -32.21 -12.69
CA GLU A 657 -10.10 -32.51 -11.50
C GLU A 657 -10.50 -33.88 -10.95
N ASP A 658 -9.50 -34.72 -10.57
CA ASP A 658 -9.73 -36.09 -10.10
C ASP A 658 -10.80 -36.16 -9.00
N GLY A 659 -11.88 -36.91 -9.28
CA GLY A 659 -12.99 -37.14 -8.36
C GLY A 659 -14.02 -36.02 -8.24
N LYS A 660 -13.88 -34.93 -9.03
CA LYS A 660 -14.84 -33.82 -9.06
C LYS A 660 -15.67 -33.83 -10.35
N LYS A 661 -16.90 -33.29 -10.26
CA LYS A 661 -17.72 -33.03 -11.44
C LYS A 661 -17.10 -31.89 -12.27
N PRO A 662 -17.33 -31.82 -13.60
CA PRO A 662 -16.96 -30.67 -14.42
C PRO A 662 -17.51 -29.38 -13.81
N HIS A 663 -16.68 -28.34 -13.70
CA HIS A 663 -17.06 -27.06 -13.13
C HIS A 663 -17.27 -26.02 -14.25
N ASN A 664 -18.35 -25.25 -14.17
CA ASN A 664 -18.57 -24.13 -15.09
C ASN A 664 -17.79 -22.89 -14.65
N TYR A 665 -16.63 -22.65 -15.25
CA TYR A 665 -15.76 -21.54 -14.86
C TYR A 665 -16.33 -20.14 -15.18
N LYS A 666 -17.39 -20.02 -15.99
CA LYS A 666 -18.13 -18.75 -16.14
C LYS A 666 -18.81 -18.35 -14.85
N SER A 667 -19.25 -19.32 -14.03
CA SER A 667 -19.90 -19.04 -12.75
C SER A 667 -18.99 -18.35 -11.73
N ASP A 668 -17.69 -18.60 -11.76
CA ASP A 668 -16.71 -17.96 -10.84
C ASP A 668 -16.64 -16.44 -11.08
N ASP A 669 -16.68 -16.01 -12.34
CA ASP A 669 -16.68 -14.60 -12.70
C ASP A 669 -18.02 -13.93 -12.38
N VAL A 670 -19.14 -14.62 -12.60
CA VAL A 670 -20.49 -14.18 -12.19
C VAL A 670 -20.55 -13.98 -10.68
N GLU A 671 -20.08 -14.96 -9.92
CA GLU A 671 -20.10 -14.91 -8.47
C GLU A 671 -19.24 -13.76 -7.92
N THR A 672 -18.05 -13.55 -8.51
CA THR A 672 -17.18 -12.43 -8.16
C THR A 672 -17.88 -11.07 -8.30
N VAL A 673 -18.67 -10.90 -9.35
CA VAL A 673 -19.44 -9.65 -9.59
C VAL A 673 -20.60 -9.54 -8.58
N MET A 674 -21.33 -10.61 -8.38
CA MET A 674 -22.52 -10.61 -7.50
C MET A 674 -22.15 -10.36 -6.03
N ARG A 675 -20.93 -10.69 -5.62
CA ARG A 675 -20.42 -10.48 -4.25
C ARG A 675 -19.71 -9.16 -4.02
N ALA A 676 -19.70 -8.27 -4.98
CA ALA A 676 -19.07 -6.94 -4.83
C ALA A 676 -19.59 -6.19 -3.58
N TYR A 677 -20.89 -6.32 -3.25
CA TYR A 677 -21.46 -5.71 -2.06
C TYR A 677 -20.89 -6.28 -0.76
N ASP A 678 -20.75 -7.59 -0.66
CA ASP A 678 -20.25 -8.25 0.56
C ASP A 678 -18.79 -7.86 0.86
N MET A 679 -17.98 -7.72 -0.18
CA MET A 679 -16.59 -7.25 -0.04
C MET A 679 -16.53 -5.83 0.51
N ILE A 680 -17.42 -4.96 0.05
CA ILE A 680 -17.50 -3.57 0.48
C ILE A 680 -18.01 -3.48 1.91
N VAL A 681 -19.16 -4.07 2.22
CA VAL A 681 -19.80 -3.97 3.54
C VAL A 681 -18.88 -4.47 4.64
N SER A 682 -18.26 -5.64 4.46
CA SER A 682 -17.36 -6.19 5.47
C SER A 682 -16.10 -5.35 5.69
N ALA A 683 -15.63 -4.63 4.67
CA ALA A 683 -14.53 -3.68 4.82
C ALA A 683 -14.95 -2.39 5.54
N PHE A 684 -16.26 -2.02 5.46
CA PHE A 684 -16.78 -0.80 6.07
C PHE A 684 -17.29 -0.98 7.52
N GLU A 685 -17.71 -2.19 7.90
CA GLU A 685 -18.20 -2.47 9.26
C GLU A 685 -17.10 -2.32 10.31
N ASP A 686 -15.85 -2.63 9.95
CA ASP A 686 -14.71 -2.59 10.87
C ASP A 686 -13.95 -1.25 10.89
N ASP A 687 -14.22 -0.29 9.98
CA ASP A 687 -13.36 0.86 9.81
C ASP A 687 -14.07 2.23 9.70
N LYS A 688 -13.84 3.05 10.74
CA LYS A 688 -14.14 4.49 10.69
C LYS A 688 -13.36 5.26 9.61
N ILE A 689 -12.32 4.66 9.04
CA ILE A 689 -11.44 5.26 8.02
C ILE A 689 -12.17 5.46 6.69
N LEU A 690 -13.16 4.61 6.39
CA LEU A 690 -13.93 4.68 5.16
C LEU A 690 -15.03 5.76 5.20
N GLN A 691 -15.30 6.37 6.37
CA GLN A 691 -16.28 7.44 6.55
C GLN A 691 -15.67 8.84 6.43
N ASP A 692 -14.35 8.94 6.24
CA ASP A 692 -13.65 10.22 6.11
C ASP A 692 -13.74 10.72 4.66
N GLU A 693 -14.04 12.03 4.47
CA GLU A 693 -14.00 12.72 3.16
C GLU A 693 -12.61 12.62 2.48
N ASN A 694 -11.57 12.29 3.24
CA ASN A 694 -10.23 11.99 2.74
C ASN A 694 -10.02 10.49 2.40
N SER A 695 -11.09 9.72 2.33
CA SER A 695 -11.03 8.30 1.99
C SER A 695 -10.26 8.07 0.68
N ILE A 696 -9.51 6.96 0.65
CA ILE A 696 -8.83 6.48 -0.55
C ILE A 696 -9.79 5.91 -1.59
N TYR A 697 -11.06 5.71 -1.22
CA TYR A 697 -12.06 5.08 -2.07
C TYR A 697 -12.89 6.13 -2.82
N CYS A 698 -13.28 5.77 -4.04
CA CYS A 698 -14.03 6.63 -4.92
C CYS A 698 -15.53 6.72 -4.56
N LYS A 699 -16.18 7.70 -5.15
CA LYS A 699 -17.61 7.98 -5.01
C LYS A 699 -18.51 6.79 -5.33
N GLU A 700 -18.17 5.97 -6.30
CA GLU A 700 -18.95 4.82 -6.77
C GLU A 700 -19.20 3.79 -5.68
N ILE A 701 -18.23 3.57 -4.79
CA ILE A 701 -18.35 2.66 -3.64
C ILE A 701 -19.40 3.17 -2.65
N PHE A 702 -19.35 4.47 -2.32
CA PHE A 702 -20.31 5.08 -1.40
C PHE A 702 -21.72 5.11 -1.97
N GLU A 703 -21.87 5.47 -3.25
CA GLU A 703 -23.16 5.48 -3.93
C GLU A 703 -23.79 4.09 -3.97
N PHE A 704 -23.00 3.07 -4.27
CA PHE A 704 -23.47 1.69 -4.32
C PHE A 704 -23.97 1.23 -2.94
N LYS A 705 -23.17 1.44 -1.90
CA LYS A 705 -23.57 1.12 -0.53
C LYS A 705 -24.89 1.80 -0.16
N GLN A 706 -25.02 3.09 -0.39
CA GLN A 706 -26.22 3.86 -0.09
C GLN A 706 -27.45 3.35 -0.86
N LYS A 707 -27.30 2.95 -2.13
CA LYS A 707 -28.41 2.40 -2.92
C LYS A 707 -28.88 1.08 -2.35
N ILE A 708 -27.97 0.17 -2.04
CA ILE A 708 -28.31 -1.12 -1.46
C ILE A 708 -28.98 -0.96 -0.09
N ASP A 709 -28.42 -0.09 0.78
CA ASP A 709 -29.00 0.16 2.10
C ASP A 709 -30.41 0.76 2.00
N ARG A 710 -30.69 1.61 1.01
CA ARG A 710 -32.08 2.11 0.76
C ARG A 710 -33.03 1.01 0.31
N ILE A 711 -32.56 0.08 -0.51
CA ILE A 711 -33.38 -1.06 -0.96
C ILE A 711 -33.69 -1.98 0.21
N LYS A 712 -32.72 -2.24 1.09
CA LYS A 712 -32.91 -3.08 2.29
C LYS A 712 -33.89 -2.49 3.30
N ASN A 713 -33.96 -1.18 3.40
CA ASN A 713 -34.78 -0.47 4.38
C ASN A 713 -36.21 -0.16 3.86
N LYS A 714 -36.52 -0.51 2.61
CA LYS A 714 -37.89 -0.53 2.06
C LYS A 714 -38.56 -1.86 2.26
#